data_3cb6ea0b0e2dc6847513cd46ec02c35d
#
_entry.id   3cb6ea0b0e2dc6847513cd46ec02c35d
#
_cell.length_a   1.000
_cell.length_b   1.000
_cell.length_c   1.000
_cell.angle_alpha   90.00
_cell.angle_beta   90.00
_cell.angle_gamma   90.00
#
_symmetry.space_group_name_H-M   'P 1'
#
loop_
_entity.id
_entity.type
_entity.pdbx_description
1 polymer ?
#
loop_
_entity_poly.entity_id
_entity_poly.type
_entity_poly.pdbx_seq_one_letter_code
_entity_poly.pdbx_strand_id
1 'polypeptide(L)'
;MKRLSFYSFLCAVLLMSVNVFGQFAGGSGTFADPYQVANASDFAAIAGYPNAFFVQTDNITFDNNTDFPEINNFSGIYDGQGHTIISLSNKTKPLFDTVTGTITRVTVNMNGRKTKAAILCKTLDGGTISYCNIQGTVTGATAGGIVNTMNSGLVEYCCFTGNVTASGALGYNILGYAGGICAIQYGGEIKGSMVASLSNIHGATLLGATLFGFATASGIANGSNSSSSQVTSCYSQAKVTMSELWTGADNAPGVDVAANATTTNSYSDAEGTRSGEALATYLNNGLDPVAFVVDNGKVVSVVSSLPVSSYNDGRGIFVSKQNGNFDVVPTWKYTASDSDIKQFIISAGNTVTLQNANDIQVASSITVRDGGNFINNSGSDVPATMEKNITANQWNFIGFPVQDNAANGYGVAPLANVAGDIWALRYDYPKNTWDNNYLHWYEGSQDYVKAGNGIFAYPDNNYTLSIEGTLNNADVTVTNDITVTGTGNNRARWMALANPYPAEINITSLPATQGGGVYLYDGTSFGAIQTSGTIKAGQGFFVNMRRQSNGSFTFTKDMINSSTAKSVSAEREFVSVSVSTDGYKVPVLFAQNDDATDGYDIYDANKMFGNGTVAEPYLVCEGIELCKEEVLSSSYTATMNIKSYESRSVEIVADNIPEGYSLTLIDGAVEVVMNQGDVYTTDIAEGENADRFKLLITKNNVSIADVAEAESIRVVNNNRTISIYGGNDVRTEVYNAL
;
A
#
# COMPACT_ATOMS: atom_id res chain seq x y z
N MET A 1 -63.94 -4.03 6.05
CA MET A 1 -63.35 -3.08 5.10
C MET A 1 -62.10 -2.34 5.57
N LYS A 2 -61.77 -2.34 6.86
CA LYS A 2 -60.52 -1.65 7.34
C LYS A 2 -59.22 -2.50 7.29
N ARG A 3 -59.32 -3.81 7.11
CA ARG A 3 -58.14 -4.69 7.00
C ARG A 3 -57.56 -4.82 5.59
N LEU A 4 -58.37 -4.56 4.56
CA LEU A 4 -57.89 -4.63 3.16
C LEU A 4 -57.04 -3.40 2.75
N SER A 5 -57.31 -2.24 3.38
CA SER A 5 -56.53 -1.00 3.10
C SER A 5 -55.12 -1.02 3.67
N PHE A 6 -54.90 -1.76 4.77
CA PHE A 6 -53.56 -1.85 5.38
C PHE A 6 -52.60 -2.75 4.59
N TYR A 7 -53.12 -3.86 4.05
CA TYR A 7 -52.31 -4.74 3.21
C TYR A 7 -52.00 -4.11 1.84
N SER A 8 -52.90 -3.31 1.29
CA SER A 8 -52.64 -2.57 0.05
C SER A 8 -51.58 -1.49 0.24
N PHE A 9 -51.56 -0.83 1.39
CA PHE A 9 -50.50 0.16 1.73
C PHE A 9 -49.18 -0.51 2.04
N LEU A 10 -49.16 -1.64 2.72
CA LEU A 10 -47.98 -2.43 3.00
C LEU A 10 -47.39 -3.05 1.72
N CYS A 11 -48.22 -3.56 0.80
CA CYS A 11 -47.77 -3.99 -0.53
C CYS A 11 -47.28 -2.84 -1.39
N ALA A 12 -47.88 -1.64 -1.31
CA ALA A 12 -47.37 -0.46 -2.01
C ALA A 12 -46.02 0.05 -1.45
N VAL A 13 -45.83 -0.06 -0.14
CA VAL A 13 -44.55 0.27 0.50
C VAL A 13 -43.48 -0.81 0.24
N LEU A 14 -43.86 -2.10 0.15
CA LEU A 14 -42.93 -3.17 -0.26
C LEU A 14 -42.65 -3.16 -1.77
N LEU A 15 -43.52 -2.61 -2.61
CA LEU A 15 -43.27 -2.44 -4.05
C LEU A 15 -42.52 -1.16 -4.38
N MET A 16 -42.35 -0.25 -3.41
CA MET A 16 -41.46 0.91 -3.56
C MET A 16 -39.99 0.63 -3.15
N SER A 17 -39.70 -0.57 -2.68
CA SER A 17 -38.31 -1.04 -2.50
C SER A 17 -37.80 -1.80 -3.73
N VAL A 18 -38.25 -1.46 -4.92
CA VAL A 18 -37.87 -2.11 -6.17
C VAL A 18 -37.06 -1.13 -7.01
N ASN A 19 -35.82 -1.51 -7.20
CA ASN A 19 -34.92 -1.01 -8.23
C ASN A 19 -34.51 0.46 -8.09
N VAL A 20 -33.74 0.75 -7.11
CA VAL A 20 -32.56 1.56 -7.39
C VAL A 20 -31.63 0.63 -8.20
N PHE A 21 -31.90 0.47 -9.49
CA PHE A 21 -30.83 0.18 -10.44
C PHE A 21 -29.80 1.28 -10.17
N GLY A 22 -28.61 0.92 -9.72
CA GLY A 22 -27.58 1.89 -9.44
C GLY A 22 -27.44 2.77 -10.68
N GLN A 23 -27.49 4.08 -10.47
CA GLN A 23 -27.30 5.06 -11.54
C GLN A 23 -25.89 4.96 -12.14
N PHE A 24 -25.03 4.14 -11.54
CA PHE A 24 -23.68 3.82 -11.93
C PHE A 24 -23.51 2.29 -12.07
N ALA A 25 -22.48 1.88 -12.75
CA ALA A 25 -22.15 0.46 -12.94
C ALA A 25 -21.89 -0.29 -11.60
N GLY A 26 -21.57 0.45 -10.53
CA GLY A 26 -21.34 -0.08 -9.19
C GLY A 26 -20.87 0.98 -8.20
N GLY A 27 -20.58 0.55 -6.97
CA GLY A 27 -20.07 1.40 -5.90
C GLY A 27 -21.15 2.19 -5.15
N SER A 28 -20.75 2.78 -4.01
CA SER A 28 -21.62 3.61 -3.16
C SER A 28 -21.23 5.10 -3.13
N GLY A 29 -20.20 5.48 -3.87
CA GLY A 29 -19.70 6.85 -3.97
C GLY A 29 -18.88 7.33 -2.80
N THR A 30 -18.42 6.40 -1.95
CA THR A 30 -17.48 6.68 -0.85
C THR A 30 -16.03 6.48 -1.30
N PHE A 31 -15.05 6.95 -0.52
CA PHE A 31 -13.65 6.72 -0.81
C PHE A 31 -13.27 5.23 -0.86
N ALA A 32 -13.84 4.44 0.05
CA ALA A 32 -13.59 2.99 0.11
C ALA A 32 -14.33 2.19 -0.97
N ASP A 33 -15.43 2.73 -1.50
CA ASP A 33 -16.29 2.09 -2.50
C ASP A 33 -16.81 3.15 -3.48
N PRO A 34 -15.94 3.68 -4.39
CA PRO A 34 -16.30 4.75 -5.31
C PRO A 34 -17.31 4.28 -6.35
N TYR A 35 -18.15 5.20 -6.84
CA TYR A 35 -19.02 4.93 -7.97
C TYR A 35 -18.22 4.53 -9.21
N GLN A 36 -18.66 3.47 -9.87
CA GLN A 36 -18.04 2.96 -11.10
C GLN A 36 -18.68 3.61 -12.32
N VAL A 37 -17.86 4.27 -13.13
CA VAL A 37 -18.29 5.01 -14.33
C VAL A 37 -17.79 4.24 -15.55
N ALA A 38 -18.66 3.48 -16.20
CA ALA A 38 -18.32 2.60 -17.32
C ALA A 38 -18.75 3.14 -18.69
N ASN A 39 -19.65 4.15 -18.75
CA ASN A 39 -20.22 4.64 -19.98
C ASN A 39 -20.65 6.12 -19.87
N ALA A 40 -21.14 6.69 -20.98
CA ALA A 40 -21.54 8.09 -21.04
C ALA A 40 -22.76 8.43 -20.15
N SER A 41 -23.64 7.47 -19.89
CA SER A 41 -24.79 7.64 -18.99
C SER A 41 -24.32 7.75 -17.53
N ASP A 42 -23.41 6.87 -17.13
CA ASP A 42 -22.81 6.92 -15.79
C ASP A 42 -22.03 8.23 -15.59
N PHE A 43 -21.28 8.66 -16.63
CA PHE A 43 -20.57 9.93 -16.57
C PHE A 43 -21.54 11.11 -16.41
N ALA A 44 -22.67 11.12 -17.10
CA ALA A 44 -23.68 12.17 -16.96
C ALA A 44 -24.33 12.17 -15.56
N ALA A 45 -24.44 11.02 -14.93
CA ALA A 45 -24.97 10.86 -13.59
C ALA A 45 -24.13 11.53 -12.49
N ILE A 46 -22.84 11.80 -12.74
CA ILE A 46 -21.95 12.54 -11.83
C ILE A 46 -22.56 13.89 -11.43
N ALA A 47 -23.31 14.53 -12.31
CA ALA A 47 -23.97 15.81 -12.03
C ALA A 47 -24.91 15.78 -10.82
N GLY A 48 -25.47 14.61 -10.50
CA GLY A 48 -26.32 14.40 -9.31
C GLY A 48 -25.54 14.17 -8.01
N TYR A 49 -24.24 13.93 -8.08
CA TYR A 49 -23.39 13.54 -6.94
C TYR A 49 -22.03 14.26 -6.97
N PRO A 50 -21.96 15.59 -7.10
CA PRO A 50 -20.73 16.30 -7.41
C PRO A 50 -19.66 16.24 -6.31
N ASN A 51 -19.98 15.75 -5.14
CA ASN A 51 -19.09 15.60 -4.00
C ASN A 51 -18.69 14.14 -3.69
N ALA A 52 -19.12 13.18 -4.52
CA ALA A 52 -18.80 11.76 -4.33
C ALA A 52 -17.45 11.37 -4.96
N PHE A 53 -17.08 10.10 -4.76
CA PHE A 53 -15.87 9.50 -5.30
C PHE A 53 -16.24 8.63 -6.50
N PHE A 54 -15.48 8.75 -7.59
CA PHE A 54 -15.72 8.05 -8.85
C PHE A 54 -14.45 7.40 -9.38
N VAL A 55 -14.60 6.22 -9.95
CA VAL A 55 -13.56 5.55 -10.74
C VAL A 55 -14.10 5.22 -12.11
N GLN A 56 -13.36 5.55 -13.14
CA GLN A 56 -13.69 5.14 -14.50
C GLN A 56 -13.24 3.68 -14.69
N THR A 57 -14.15 2.81 -15.13
CA THR A 57 -13.88 1.36 -15.26
C THR A 57 -13.78 0.89 -16.70
N ASP A 58 -14.10 1.74 -17.68
CA ASP A 58 -14.01 1.46 -19.11
C ASP A 58 -13.82 2.74 -19.92
N ASN A 59 -13.48 2.60 -21.19
CA ASN A 59 -13.42 3.74 -22.10
C ASN A 59 -14.84 4.27 -22.40
N ILE A 60 -15.00 5.58 -22.30
CA ILE A 60 -16.30 6.24 -22.47
C ILE A 60 -16.35 6.92 -23.83
N THR A 61 -17.36 6.64 -24.63
CA THR A 61 -17.57 7.29 -25.92
C THR A 61 -18.81 8.15 -25.90
N PHE A 62 -18.65 9.43 -26.25
CA PHE A 62 -19.74 10.36 -26.55
C PHE A 62 -19.93 10.43 -28.07
N ASP A 63 -20.89 9.71 -28.60
CA ASP A 63 -21.09 9.46 -30.04
C ASP A 63 -22.09 10.38 -30.73
N ASN A 64 -22.90 11.11 -29.99
CA ASN A 64 -24.00 11.89 -30.53
C ASN A 64 -23.70 13.40 -30.61
N ASN A 65 -24.49 14.12 -31.36
CA ASN A 65 -24.46 15.60 -31.46
C ASN A 65 -24.88 16.31 -30.14
N THR A 66 -25.09 15.56 -29.06
CA THR A 66 -25.32 16.11 -27.72
C THR A 66 -24.03 16.64 -27.13
N ASP A 67 -24.14 17.73 -26.37
CA ASP A 67 -23.00 18.31 -25.65
C ASP A 67 -22.53 17.39 -24.50
N PHE A 68 -21.39 17.70 -23.89
CA PHE A 68 -21.02 17.07 -22.65
C PHE A 68 -22.06 17.35 -21.55
N PRO A 69 -22.27 16.42 -20.62
CA PRO A 69 -23.15 16.65 -19.47
C PRO A 69 -22.67 17.87 -18.67
N GLU A 70 -23.60 18.53 -18.01
CA GLU A 70 -23.30 19.71 -17.21
C GLU A 70 -22.98 19.30 -15.78
N ILE A 71 -21.69 19.13 -15.50
CA ILE A 71 -21.20 18.80 -14.16
C ILE A 71 -20.73 20.09 -13.49
N ASN A 72 -21.59 20.66 -12.65
CA ASN A 72 -21.33 21.91 -11.95
C ASN A 72 -20.78 21.66 -10.54
N ASN A 73 -19.90 22.55 -10.06
CA ASN A 73 -19.41 22.57 -8.68
C ASN A 73 -18.86 21.21 -8.22
N PHE A 74 -18.04 20.58 -9.04
CA PHE A 74 -17.45 19.28 -8.72
C PHE A 74 -16.43 19.42 -7.60
N SER A 75 -16.74 18.84 -6.43
CA SER A 75 -15.91 18.85 -5.22
C SER A 75 -15.46 17.46 -4.77
N GLY A 76 -15.87 16.42 -5.49
CA GLY A 76 -15.48 15.04 -5.26
C GLY A 76 -14.12 14.65 -5.84
N ILE A 77 -13.92 13.37 -6.05
CA ILE A 77 -12.75 12.82 -6.74
C ILE A 77 -13.23 12.02 -7.95
N TYR A 78 -12.69 12.34 -9.13
CA TYR A 78 -12.85 11.54 -10.34
C TYR A 78 -11.50 10.99 -10.76
N ASP A 79 -11.37 9.67 -10.67
CA ASP A 79 -10.18 8.94 -11.07
C ASP A 79 -10.44 8.19 -12.37
N GLY A 80 -9.81 8.63 -13.44
CA GLY A 80 -9.94 8.03 -14.77
C GLY A 80 -9.25 6.68 -14.93
N GLN A 81 -8.43 6.24 -13.97
CA GLN A 81 -7.71 4.97 -14.00
C GLN A 81 -6.90 4.72 -15.30
N GLY A 82 -6.56 5.79 -16.03
CA GLY A 82 -5.92 5.71 -17.34
C GLY A 82 -6.86 5.42 -18.52
N HIS A 83 -8.16 5.23 -18.26
CA HIS A 83 -9.15 5.07 -19.32
C HIS A 83 -9.37 6.34 -20.12
N THR A 84 -9.90 6.18 -21.34
CA THR A 84 -10.09 7.28 -22.28
C THR A 84 -11.55 7.69 -22.41
N ILE A 85 -11.78 9.00 -22.40
CA ILE A 85 -13.05 9.61 -22.82
C ILE A 85 -12.90 10.08 -24.28
N ILE A 86 -13.71 9.54 -25.16
CA ILE A 86 -13.67 9.81 -26.60
C ILE A 86 -14.88 10.64 -27.01
N SER A 87 -14.67 11.73 -27.74
CA SER A 87 -15.76 12.51 -28.34
C SER A 87 -15.76 12.39 -29.86
N LEU A 88 -16.85 11.92 -30.40
CA LEU A 88 -17.08 11.79 -31.86
C LEU A 88 -17.82 12.98 -32.46
N SER A 89 -18.16 14.01 -31.67
CA SER A 89 -18.83 15.23 -32.13
C SER A 89 -18.21 16.49 -31.50
N ASN A 90 -18.47 17.66 -32.13
CA ASN A 90 -18.07 18.92 -31.53
C ASN A 90 -18.88 19.19 -30.26
N LYS A 91 -18.24 19.84 -29.29
CA LYS A 91 -18.85 20.22 -28.02
C LYS A 91 -18.87 21.74 -27.85
N THR A 92 -19.80 22.24 -27.05
CA THR A 92 -19.92 23.69 -26.80
C THR A 92 -19.45 24.09 -25.41
N LYS A 93 -19.15 23.08 -24.55
CA LYS A 93 -18.66 23.27 -23.17
C LYS A 93 -17.69 22.17 -22.78
N PRO A 94 -16.85 22.37 -21.73
CA PRO A 94 -15.97 21.38 -21.16
C PRO A 94 -16.73 20.23 -20.47
N LEU A 95 -15.99 19.18 -20.08
CA LEU A 95 -16.52 18.06 -19.28
C LEU A 95 -17.01 18.52 -17.90
N PHE A 96 -16.29 19.45 -17.26
CA PHE A 96 -16.63 20.01 -15.94
C PHE A 96 -16.75 21.53 -16.02
N ASP A 97 -17.75 22.13 -15.34
CA ASP A 97 -17.87 23.59 -15.29
C ASP A 97 -16.93 24.18 -14.22
N THR A 98 -17.19 23.94 -12.94
CA THR A 98 -16.33 24.39 -11.84
C THR A 98 -15.82 23.20 -11.03
N VAL A 99 -14.52 23.17 -10.77
CA VAL A 99 -13.84 22.10 -10.04
C VAL A 99 -13.15 22.68 -8.80
N THR A 100 -13.58 22.20 -7.64
CA THR A 100 -12.93 22.41 -6.33
C THR A 100 -12.36 21.11 -5.75
N GLY A 101 -12.74 19.96 -6.34
CA GLY A 101 -12.27 18.62 -5.99
C GLY A 101 -11.06 18.18 -6.84
N THR A 102 -10.94 16.89 -7.06
CA THR A 102 -9.79 16.29 -7.77
C THR A 102 -10.24 15.55 -9.03
N ILE A 103 -9.56 15.81 -10.15
CA ILE A 103 -9.66 15.03 -11.38
C ILE A 103 -8.27 14.46 -11.67
N THR A 104 -8.15 13.15 -11.77
CA THR A 104 -6.84 12.51 -11.97
C THR A 104 -6.89 11.37 -12.97
N ARG A 105 -5.77 11.12 -13.64
CA ARG A 105 -5.53 9.97 -14.54
C ARG A 105 -6.58 9.81 -15.65
N VAL A 106 -7.05 10.92 -16.22
CA VAL A 106 -8.05 10.93 -17.31
C VAL A 106 -7.36 11.19 -18.63
N THR A 107 -7.62 10.34 -19.63
CA THR A 107 -7.32 10.66 -21.03
C THR A 107 -8.56 11.15 -21.72
N VAL A 108 -8.50 12.31 -22.39
CA VAL A 108 -9.60 12.81 -23.23
C VAL A 108 -9.12 12.98 -24.66
N ASN A 109 -9.77 12.28 -25.58
CA ASN A 109 -9.51 12.38 -27.01
C ASN A 109 -10.73 12.92 -27.75
N MET A 110 -10.63 14.15 -28.23
CA MET A 110 -11.68 14.79 -29.04
C MET A 110 -11.74 14.26 -30.48
N ASN A 111 -10.90 13.32 -30.85
CA ASN A 111 -10.88 12.69 -32.17
C ASN A 111 -10.96 13.71 -33.33
N GLY A 112 -10.15 14.77 -33.27
CA GLY A 112 -10.13 15.88 -34.22
C GLY A 112 -11.32 16.83 -34.12
N ARG A 113 -12.20 16.69 -33.14
CA ARG A 113 -13.35 17.57 -32.91
C ARG A 113 -12.97 18.78 -32.05
N LYS A 114 -13.89 19.74 -31.97
CA LYS A 114 -13.69 21.02 -31.28
C LYS A 114 -14.57 21.13 -30.05
N THR A 115 -14.09 21.83 -29.05
CA THR A 115 -14.86 22.30 -27.90
C THR A 115 -14.67 23.82 -27.72
N LYS A 116 -15.49 24.43 -26.85
CA LYS A 116 -15.35 25.83 -26.48
C LYS A 116 -14.74 25.98 -25.08
N ALA A 117 -14.02 27.05 -24.87
CA ALA A 117 -13.39 27.46 -23.62
C ALA A 117 -12.26 26.54 -23.16
N ALA A 118 -12.50 25.25 -22.90
CA ALA A 118 -11.52 24.25 -22.56
C ALA A 118 -12.05 22.84 -22.89
N ILE A 119 -11.21 21.79 -22.76
CA ILE A 119 -11.68 20.40 -22.93
C ILE A 119 -12.15 19.83 -21.60
N LEU A 120 -11.35 19.96 -20.55
CA LEU A 120 -11.62 19.29 -19.27
C LEU A 120 -12.42 20.17 -18.31
N CYS A 121 -11.96 21.39 -18.04
CA CYS A 121 -12.50 22.21 -16.98
C CYS A 121 -12.67 23.68 -17.42
N LYS A 122 -13.84 24.28 -17.17
CA LYS A 122 -14.05 25.69 -17.42
C LYS A 122 -13.41 26.56 -16.33
N THR A 123 -13.65 26.24 -15.05
CA THR A 123 -13.10 27.00 -13.92
C THR A 123 -12.50 26.05 -12.90
N LEU A 124 -11.20 26.20 -12.61
CA LEU A 124 -10.54 25.55 -11.49
C LEU A 124 -10.45 26.52 -10.32
N ASP A 125 -11.06 26.17 -9.18
CA ASP A 125 -11.19 27.06 -8.01
C ASP A 125 -10.80 26.33 -6.71
N GLY A 126 -9.51 26.12 -6.52
CA GLY A 126 -8.95 25.41 -5.36
C GLY A 126 -8.78 23.90 -5.55
N GLY A 127 -9.30 23.34 -6.65
CA GLY A 127 -9.18 21.90 -6.93
C GLY A 127 -7.83 21.48 -7.50
N THR A 128 -7.70 20.18 -7.79
CA THR A 128 -6.51 19.57 -8.40
C THR A 128 -6.85 18.83 -9.68
N ILE A 129 -6.09 19.07 -10.74
CA ILE A 129 -6.12 18.29 -11.99
C ILE A 129 -4.73 17.68 -12.17
N SER A 130 -4.63 16.35 -12.17
CA SER A 130 -3.33 15.69 -12.20
C SER A 130 -3.30 14.47 -13.13
N TYR A 131 -2.13 14.21 -13.72
CA TYR A 131 -1.88 13.04 -14.57
C TYR A 131 -2.88 12.88 -15.73
N CYS A 132 -3.37 14.00 -16.30
CA CYS A 132 -4.35 13.97 -17.37
C CYS A 132 -3.68 14.17 -18.74
N ASN A 133 -4.10 13.38 -19.73
CA ASN A 133 -3.66 13.50 -21.12
C ASN A 133 -4.82 13.97 -22.01
N ILE A 134 -4.74 15.20 -22.51
CA ILE A 134 -5.86 15.87 -23.19
C ILE A 134 -5.49 16.17 -24.64
N GLN A 135 -6.32 15.67 -25.57
CA GLN A 135 -6.09 15.87 -26.99
C GLN A 135 -7.31 16.44 -27.69
N GLY A 136 -7.13 17.54 -28.45
CA GLY A 136 -8.20 18.10 -29.26
C GLY A 136 -8.00 19.54 -29.68
N THR A 137 -9.09 20.17 -30.14
CA THR A 137 -9.10 21.58 -30.55
C THR A 137 -10.04 22.41 -29.67
N VAL A 138 -9.55 23.53 -29.18
CA VAL A 138 -10.32 24.47 -28.34
C VAL A 138 -10.45 25.79 -29.03
N THR A 139 -11.67 26.39 -29.01
CA THR A 139 -11.95 27.68 -29.56
C THR A 139 -12.79 28.53 -28.60
N GLY A 140 -12.63 29.87 -28.62
CA GLY A 140 -13.44 30.74 -27.77
C GLY A 140 -12.95 32.18 -27.73
N ALA A 141 -13.59 33.02 -26.96
CA ALA A 141 -13.05 34.36 -26.64
C ALA A 141 -11.82 34.22 -25.71
N THR A 142 -11.92 33.27 -24.77
CA THR A 142 -10.82 32.73 -24.00
C THR A 142 -10.77 31.23 -24.27
N ALA A 143 -9.58 30.65 -24.43
CA ALA A 143 -9.41 29.26 -24.78
C ALA A 143 -8.17 28.65 -24.10
N GLY A 144 -8.35 27.63 -23.30
CA GLY A 144 -7.30 26.86 -22.68
C GLY A 144 -7.38 25.38 -23.07
N GLY A 145 -6.27 24.71 -23.30
CA GLY A 145 -6.28 23.31 -23.71
C GLY A 145 -6.95 22.40 -22.69
N ILE A 146 -6.66 22.60 -21.43
CA ILE A 146 -7.18 21.81 -20.30
C ILE A 146 -8.15 22.61 -19.46
N VAL A 147 -7.77 23.82 -19.03
CA VAL A 147 -8.53 24.70 -18.15
C VAL A 147 -8.75 26.04 -18.84
N ASN A 148 -9.98 26.59 -18.78
CA ASN A 148 -10.19 27.94 -19.30
C ASN A 148 -9.77 29.02 -18.30
N THR A 149 -10.24 28.93 -17.03
CA THR A 149 -9.91 29.89 -15.97
C THR A 149 -9.45 29.16 -14.73
N MET A 150 -8.34 29.58 -14.16
CA MET A 150 -7.81 29.05 -12.92
C MET A 150 -7.76 30.17 -11.87
N ASN A 151 -8.68 30.15 -10.90
CA ASN A 151 -8.69 31.11 -9.81
C ASN A 151 -7.65 30.75 -8.74
N SER A 152 -7.53 29.45 -8.45
CA SER A 152 -6.59 28.87 -7.51
C SER A 152 -6.52 27.36 -7.73
N GLY A 153 -5.68 26.63 -6.96
CA GLY A 153 -5.55 25.18 -7.05
C GLY A 153 -4.29 24.74 -7.81
N LEU A 154 -4.31 23.51 -8.33
CA LEU A 154 -3.14 22.87 -8.91
C LEU A 154 -3.48 22.13 -10.22
N VAL A 155 -2.67 22.37 -11.25
CA VAL A 155 -2.64 21.52 -12.46
C VAL A 155 -1.24 20.92 -12.54
N GLU A 156 -1.14 19.60 -12.40
CA GLU A 156 0.17 18.98 -12.35
C GLU A 156 0.27 17.73 -13.22
N TYR A 157 1.45 17.49 -13.76
CA TYR A 157 1.75 16.28 -14.56
C TYR A 157 0.72 16.05 -15.68
N CYS A 158 0.25 17.12 -16.32
CA CYS A 158 -0.73 17.02 -17.41
C CYS A 158 -0.08 17.26 -18.77
N CYS A 159 -0.63 16.64 -19.80
CA CYS A 159 -0.19 16.85 -21.18
C CYS A 159 -1.36 17.30 -22.05
N PHE A 160 -1.11 18.32 -22.87
CA PHE A 160 -2.05 18.76 -23.90
C PHE A 160 -1.43 18.61 -25.29
N THR A 161 -2.22 18.08 -26.22
CA THR A 161 -1.84 17.98 -27.63
C THR A 161 -3.00 18.51 -28.50
N GLY A 162 -2.77 19.56 -29.27
CA GLY A 162 -3.80 20.05 -30.18
C GLY A 162 -3.76 21.56 -30.45
N ASN A 163 -4.88 22.11 -30.91
CA ASN A 163 -4.96 23.50 -31.30
C ASN A 163 -5.82 24.30 -30.32
N VAL A 164 -5.31 25.44 -29.89
CA VAL A 164 -6.06 26.42 -29.11
C VAL A 164 -6.14 27.70 -29.87
N THR A 165 -7.34 28.19 -30.12
CA THR A 165 -7.57 29.45 -30.83
C THR A 165 -8.52 30.34 -30.02
N ALA A 166 -8.02 31.47 -29.55
CA ALA A 166 -8.83 32.48 -28.90
C ALA A 166 -9.06 33.64 -29.84
N SER A 167 -10.32 34.06 -29.93
CA SER A 167 -10.69 35.26 -30.66
C SER A 167 -11.60 36.13 -29.80
N GLY A 168 -11.18 37.34 -29.47
CA GLY A 168 -11.97 38.30 -28.70
C GLY A 168 -13.37 38.49 -29.29
N ALA A 169 -14.39 38.65 -28.45
CA ALA A 169 -15.78 38.89 -28.88
C ALA A 169 -16.16 40.34 -28.66
N LEU A 170 -17.02 40.86 -29.53
CA LEU A 170 -17.65 42.19 -29.35
C LEU A 170 -18.54 42.16 -28.08
N GLY A 171 -18.22 42.98 -27.11
CA GLY A 171 -18.94 43.06 -25.84
C GLY A 171 -18.03 43.53 -24.71
N TYR A 172 -17.95 42.81 -23.64
CA TYR A 172 -17.21 43.22 -22.44
C TYR A 172 -15.73 42.77 -22.38
N ASN A 173 -15.28 41.86 -23.26
CA ASN A 173 -13.89 41.43 -23.34
C ASN A 173 -13.40 41.40 -24.79
N ILE A 174 -12.70 42.45 -25.18
CA ILE A 174 -12.07 42.57 -26.49
C ILE A 174 -10.81 41.71 -26.60
N LEU A 175 -10.30 41.20 -25.47
CA LEU A 175 -9.05 40.45 -25.36
C LEU A 175 -9.28 38.99 -25.61
N GLY A 176 -8.55 38.40 -26.54
CA GLY A 176 -8.49 36.95 -26.75
C GLY A 176 -7.33 36.34 -25.99
N TYR A 177 -7.60 35.48 -25.00
CA TYR A 177 -6.56 34.77 -24.25
C TYR A 177 -6.50 33.31 -24.68
N ALA A 178 -5.35 32.89 -25.24
CA ALA A 178 -5.06 31.52 -25.61
C ALA A 178 -3.94 30.96 -24.73
N GLY A 179 -4.17 29.85 -24.08
CA GLY A 179 -3.15 29.15 -23.30
C GLY A 179 -3.14 27.65 -23.59
N GLY A 180 -1.97 27.07 -23.75
CA GLY A 180 -1.87 25.64 -24.06
C GLY A 180 -2.45 24.74 -22.97
N ILE A 181 -2.24 25.08 -21.70
CA ILE A 181 -2.87 24.41 -20.54
C ILE A 181 -4.02 25.26 -20.02
N CYS A 182 -3.78 26.52 -19.69
CA CYS A 182 -4.75 27.40 -19.07
C CYS A 182 -4.87 28.75 -19.83
N ALA A 183 -6.09 29.20 -20.15
CA ALA A 183 -6.29 30.46 -20.85
C ALA A 183 -6.00 31.66 -19.94
N ILE A 184 -6.55 31.67 -18.71
CA ILE A 184 -6.35 32.76 -17.75
C ILE A 184 -6.05 32.12 -16.36
N GLN A 185 -4.89 32.44 -15.82
CA GLN A 185 -4.47 32.02 -14.48
C GLN A 185 -4.45 33.21 -13.53
N TYR A 186 -5.44 33.32 -12.66
CA TYR A 186 -5.51 34.36 -11.61
C TYR A 186 -4.68 33.97 -10.37
N GLY A 187 -4.49 32.67 -10.12
CA GLY A 187 -3.69 32.16 -9.02
C GLY A 187 -3.50 30.65 -9.14
N GLY A 188 -2.80 30.06 -8.14
CA GLY A 188 -2.48 28.64 -8.12
C GLY A 188 -1.25 28.29 -8.95
N GLU A 189 -0.95 27.00 -9.07
CA GLU A 189 0.25 26.49 -9.71
C GLU A 189 -0.04 25.53 -10.86
N ILE A 190 0.66 25.70 -11.99
CA ILE A 190 0.76 24.71 -13.06
C ILE A 190 2.15 24.14 -13.01
N LYS A 191 2.25 22.82 -12.77
CA LYS A 191 3.51 22.16 -12.43
C LYS A 191 3.72 20.89 -13.24
N GLY A 192 4.96 20.64 -13.70
CA GLY A 192 5.34 19.40 -14.38
C GLY A 192 4.48 19.07 -15.61
N SER A 193 3.89 20.08 -16.25
CA SER A 193 2.92 19.89 -17.32
C SER A 193 3.50 20.26 -18.68
N MET A 194 2.97 19.66 -19.75
CA MET A 194 3.52 19.78 -21.10
C MET A 194 2.45 20.15 -22.13
N VAL A 195 2.84 20.98 -23.07
CA VAL A 195 2.14 21.15 -24.36
C VAL A 195 3.00 20.52 -25.44
N ALA A 196 2.51 19.42 -26.00
CA ALA A 196 3.27 18.58 -26.92
C ALA A 196 3.48 19.20 -28.30
N SER A 197 4.42 18.66 -29.05
CA SER A 197 4.66 19.00 -30.44
C SER A 197 3.40 18.83 -31.30
N LEU A 198 3.32 19.54 -32.41
CA LEU A 198 2.12 19.65 -33.29
C LEU A 198 0.98 20.49 -32.70
N SER A 199 1.17 21.09 -31.53
CA SER A 199 0.19 22.01 -30.96
C SER A 199 0.38 23.43 -31.52
N ASN A 200 -0.73 24.11 -31.82
CA ASN A 200 -0.72 25.51 -32.23
C ASN A 200 -1.59 26.31 -31.27
N ILE A 201 -1.01 27.31 -30.65
CA ILE A 201 -1.68 28.20 -29.71
C ILE A 201 -1.77 29.57 -30.38
N HIS A 202 -2.98 30.04 -30.67
CA HIS A 202 -3.20 31.27 -31.41
C HIS A 202 -4.19 32.19 -30.69
N GLY A 203 -3.74 33.41 -30.41
CA GLY A 203 -4.58 34.48 -29.89
C GLY A 203 -4.89 35.49 -31.02
N ALA A 204 -6.16 35.82 -31.22
CA ALA A 204 -6.59 36.77 -32.21
C ALA A 204 -7.54 37.82 -31.63
N THR A 205 -7.50 39.05 -32.16
CA THR A 205 -8.52 40.06 -31.91
C THR A 205 -9.67 39.87 -32.91
N LEU A 206 -10.91 40.07 -32.46
CA LEU A 206 -12.07 40.01 -33.35
C LEU A 206 -12.09 41.24 -34.26
N LEU A 207 -12.23 41.02 -35.56
CA LEU A 207 -12.33 42.02 -36.60
C LEU A 207 -11.19 43.02 -36.60
N GLY A 208 -10.41 43.05 -37.63
CA GLY A 208 -9.38 43.99 -37.94
C GLY A 208 -9.70 45.49 -37.76
N ALA A 209 -10.52 45.89 -36.81
CA ALA A 209 -11.05 47.25 -36.71
C ALA A 209 -11.29 47.74 -35.27
N THR A 210 -10.73 47.22 -34.23
CA THR A 210 -10.97 47.79 -32.91
C THR A 210 -9.75 48.50 -32.33
N LEU A 211 -9.93 49.71 -32.00
CA LEU A 211 -8.96 50.69 -31.55
C LEU A 211 -8.17 50.31 -30.24
N PHE A 212 -8.50 49.22 -29.52
CA PHE A 212 -7.91 48.89 -28.21
C PHE A 212 -7.96 47.41 -27.87
N GLY A 213 -7.77 46.49 -28.77
CA GLY A 213 -7.78 45.05 -28.44
C GLY A 213 -6.37 44.44 -28.45
N PHE A 214 -5.96 43.83 -27.35
CA PHE A 214 -4.74 43.01 -27.29
C PHE A 214 -5.13 41.55 -27.22
N ALA A 215 -4.54 40.71 -28.06
CA ALA A 215 -4.58 39.28 -27.91
C ALA A 215 -3.37 38.84 -27.07
N THR A 216 -3.51 37.79 -26.28
CA THR A 216 -2.40 37.17 -25.61
C THR A 216 -2.43 35.67 -25.88
N ALA A 217 -1.29 35.12 -26.28
CA ALA A 217 -1.13 33.69 -26.47
C ALA A 217 0.11 33.22 -25.74
N SER A 218 0.01 32.12 -25.01
CA SER A 218 1.11 31.53 -24.26
C SER A 218 1.13 30.02 -24.43
N GLY A 219 2.35 29.48 -24.45
CA GLY A 219 2.56 28.03 -24.58
C GLY A 219 1.88 27.23 -23.47
N ILE A 220 1.95 27.71 -22.23
CA ILE A 220 1.33 27.06 -21.07
C ILE A 220 0.13 27.85 -20.57
N ALA A 221 0.32 29.08 -20.08
CA ALA A 221 -0.75 29.85 -19.46
C ALA A 221 -0.53 31.37 -19.55
N ASN A 222 -1.64 32.14 -19.45
CA ASN A 222 -1.58 33.59 -19.25
C ASN A 222 -1.93 33.94 -17.81
N GLY A 223 -0.96 34.46 -17.06
CA GLY A 223 -1.15 34.95 -15.69
C GLY A 223 -1.82 36.33 -15.64
N SER A 224 -2.31 36.71 -14.49
CA SER A 224 -3.00 37.97 -14.24
C SER A 224 -2.13 39.10 -13.68
N ASN A 225 -0.81 39.06 -13.86
CA ASN A 225 0.14 39.97 -13.19
C ASN A 225 0.17 39.86 -11.68
N SER A 226 -0.25 38.72 -11.12
CA SER A 226 -0.22 38.46 -9.68
C SER A 226 0.89 37.48 -9.35
N SER A 227 1.57 37.71 -8.23
CA SER A 227 2.58 36.78 -7.70
C SER A 227 2.01 35.42 -7.29
N SER A 228 0.68 35.28 -7.30
CA SER A 228 -0.02 34.02 -7.00
C SER A 228 -0.16 33.08 -8.20
N SER A 229 0.17 33.53 -9.41
CA SER A 229 0.17 32.68 -10.62
C SER A 229 1.55 32.10 -10.85
N GLN A 230 1.70 30.77 -10.73
CA GLN A 230 2.97 30.07 -10.83
C GLN A 230 2.94 29.03 -11.95
N VAL A 231 4.03 28.94 -12.72
CA VAL A 231 4.27 27.92 -13.74
C VAL A 231 5.65 27.32 -13.48
N THR A 232 5.66 26.11 -12.95
CA THR A 232 6.87 25.45 -12.43
C THR A 232 7.17 24.19 -13.22
N SER A 233 8.40 24.05 -13.72
CA SER A 233 8.83 22.82 -14.38
C SER A 233 7.89 22.41 -15.52
N CYS A 234 7.49 23.35 -16.37
CA CYS A 234 6.59 23.10 -17.50
C CYS A 234 7.34 23.19 -18.83
N TYR A 235 6.86 22.44 -19.82
CA TYR A 235 7.49 22.37 -21.13
C TYR A 235 6.50 22.67 -22.26
N SER A 236 6.82 23.64 -23.13
CA SER A 236 6.03 23.95 -24.31
C SER A 236 6.80 23.65 -25.59
N GLN A 237 6.27 22.74 -26.40
CA GLN A 237 6.70 22.48 -27.77
C GLN A 237 5.75 23.12 -28.80
N ALA A 238 4.80 23.92 -28.34
CA ALA A 238 3.79 24.49 -29.21
C ALA A 238 4.35 25.65 -30.07
N LYS A 239 3.80 25.78 -31.26
CA LYS A 239 3.92 27.02 -32.02
C LYS A 239 2.94 28.04 -31.46
N VAL A 240 3.44 29.12 -30.87
CA VAL A 240 2.62 30.19 -30.25
C VAL A 240 2.62 31.42 -31.12
N THR A 241 1.46 31.88 -31.51
CA THR A 241 1.28 33.05 -32.42
C THR A 241 0.15 33.95 -31.97
N MET A 242 0.22 35.22 -32.36
CA MET A 242 -0.83 36.23 -32.16
C MET A 242 -1.12 36.96 -33.48
N SER A 243 -2.36 37.34 -33.66
CA SER A 243 -2.71 38.32 -34.72
C SER A 243 -2.70 39.73 -34.14
N GLU A 244 -1.71 40.52 -34.51
CA GLU A 244 -1.60 41.93 -34.12
C GLU A 244 -2.15 42.83 -35.23
N LEU A 245 -3.19 43.58 -34.89
CA LEU A 245 -3.84 44.47 -35.85
C LEU A 245 -3.02 45.68 -36.22
N TRP A 246 -2.18 46.16 -35.29
CA TRP A 246 -1.51 47.45 -35.44
C TRP A 246 -0.23 47.40 -36.28
N THR A 247 0.42 46.26 -36.35
CA THR A 247 1.66 46.08 -37.12
C THR A 247 1.45 45.47 -38.49
N GLY A 248 0.23 45.03 -38.80
CA GLY A 248 -0.08 44.33 -40.06
C GLY A 248 0.58 42.94 -40.14
N ALA A 249 1.14 42.45 -39.06
CA ALA A 249 1.74 41.13 -39.01
C ALA A 249 0.71 40.08 -38.57
N ASP A 250 0.20 39.32 -39.53
CA ASP A 250 -0.45 38.06 -39.25
C ASP A 250 0.63 37.10 -38.70
N ASN A 251 0.44 36.58 -37.48
CA ASN A 251 1.33 35.68 -36.77
C ASN A 251 2.54 36.30 -36.05
N ALA A 252 2.38 37.36 -35.29
CA ALA A 252 3.37 37.81 -34.32
C ALA A 252 3.66 36.70 -33.30
N PRO A 253 4.90 36.57 -32.82
CA PRO A 253 5.22 35.57 -31.81
C PRO A 253 4.47 35.85 -30.49
N GLY A 254 3.88 34.84 -29.92
CA GLY A 254 3.33 34.84 -28.56
C GLY A 254 4.41 34.59 -27.49
N VAL A 255 3.98 34.44 -26.27
CA VAL A 255 4.87 34.08 -25.15
C VAL A 255 5.06 32.58 -25.13
N ASP A 256 6.30 32.12 -25.27
CA ASP A 256 6.58 30.70 -25.50
C ASP A 256 6.23 29.78 -24.31
N VAL A 257 6.34 30.25 -23.07
CA VAL A 257 5.96 29.49 -21.88
C VAL A 257 4.74 30.10 -21.21
N ALA A 258 4.86 31.21 -20.53
CA ALA A 258 3.76 31.84 -19.80
C ALA A 258 3.90 33.37 -19.77
N ALA A 259 2.80 34.07 -20.07
CA ALA A 259 2.72 35.52 -19.94
C ALA A 259 2.25 35.90 -18.53
N ASN A 260 2.88 36.89 -17.92
CA ASN A 260 2.45 37.51 -16.66
C ASN A 260 2.30 36.54 -15.45
N ALA A 261 3.00 35.40 -15.46
CA ALA A 261 3.10 34.48 -14.35
C ALA A 261 4.55 34.32 -13.89
N THR A 262 4.77 33.92 -12.65
CA THR A 262 6.10 33.55 -12.17
C THR A 262 6.48 32.18 -12.73
N THR A 263 7.57 32.12 -13.50
CA THR A 263 8.06 30.86 -14.10
C THR A 263 9.31 30.37 -13.42
N THR A 264 9.37 29.06 -13.14
CA THR A 264 10.53 28.40 -12.55
C THR A 264 10.81 27.09 -13.27
N ASN A 265 12.06 26.80 -13.62
CA ASN A 265 12.50 25.58 -14.32
C ASN A 265 11.65 25.22 -15.56
N SER A 266 11.01 26.18 -16.17
CA SER A 266 10.11 25.97 -17.33
C SER A 266 10.84 26.34 -18.62
N TYR A 267 10.45 25.71 -19.75
CA TYR A 267 11.17 25.80 -21.00
C TYR A 267 10.27 25.73 -22.22
N SER A 268 10.73 26.28 -23.34
CA SER A 268 10.09 26.19 -24.63
C SER A 268 11.10 25.80 -25.72
N ASP A 269 10.65 25.05 -26.73
CA ASP A 269 11.49 24.70 -27.89
C ASP A 269 11.99 25.92 -28.66
N ALA A 270 11.29 27.05 -28.57
CA ALA A 270 11.73 28.30 -29.18
C ALA A 270 13.01 28.89 -28.57
N GLU A 271 13.32 28.53 -27.33
CA GLU A 271 14.55 28.95 -26.64
C GLU A 271 15.82 28.27 -27.19
N GLY A 272 15.70 27.03 -27.70
CA GLY A 272 16.70 26.35 -28.53
C GLY A 272 18.04 25.98 -27.89
N THR A 273 18.23 26.19 -26.58
CA THR A 273 19.54 26.03 -25.91
C THR A 273 19.71 24.69 -25.20
N ARG A 274 18.64 23.95 -24.97
CA ARG A 274 18.65 22.66 -24.25
C ARG A 274 17.89 21.60 -25.05
N SER A 275 18.32 20.33 -24.91
CA SER A 275 17.68 19.21 -25.56
C SER A 275 17.99 17.92 -24.81
N GLY A 276 17.22 16.86 -25.07
CA GLY A 276 17.45 15.53 -24.54
C GLY A 276 17.54 15.51 -23.00
N GLU A 277 18.51 14.76 -22.46
CA GLU A 277 18.70 14.57 -21.01
C GLU A 277 18.96 15.88 -20.25
N ALA A 278 19.71 16.81 -20.84
CA ALA A 278 19.97 18.10 -20.20
C ALA A 278 18.70 18.93 -20.00
N LEU A 279 17.75 18.84 -20.95
CA LEU A 279 16.44 19.47 -20.82
C LEU A 279 15.54 18.73 -19.82
N ALA A 280 15.49 17.40 -19.89
CA ALA A 280 14.68 16.61 -18.95
C ALA A 280 15.16 16.81 -17.49
N THR A 281 16.47 16.83 -17.26
CA THR A 281 17.06 17.11 -15.93
C THR A 281 16.68 18.50 -15.42
N TYR A 282 16.76 19.52 -16.29
CA TYR A 282 16.38 20.89 -15.94
C TYR A 282 14.90 20.99 -15.57
N LEU A 283 14.03 20.41 -16.38
CA LEU A 283 12.56 20.44 -16.16
C LEU A 283 12.15 19.65 -14.91
N ASN A 284 12.84 18.54 -14.61
CA ASN A 284 12.53 17.71 -13.45
C ASN A 284 13.11 18.24 -12.13
N ASN A 285 13.86 19.34 -12.17
CA ASN A 285 14.44 19.90 -10.95
C ASN A 285 13.36 20.31 -9.94
N GLY A 286 13.34 19.65 -8.79
CA GLY A 286 12.36 19.85 -7.73
C GLY A 286 11.02 19.13 -7.95
N LEU A 287 10.91 18.26 -8.97
CA LEU A 287 9.75 17.40 -9.16
C LEU A 287 9.96 16.03 -8.50
N ASP A 288 8.94 15.57 -7.82
CA ASP A 288 8.83 14.22 -7.24
C ASP A 288 7.36 13.77 -7.28
N PRO A 289 7.00 12.84 -8.17
CA PRO A 289 7.81 12.18 -9.20
C PRO A 289 8.24 13.13 -10.31
N VAL A 290 9.10 12.66 -11.21
CA VAL A 290 9.45 13.41 -12.42
C VAL A 290 8.27 13.48 -13.39
N ALA A 291 8.22 14.57 -14.15
CA ALA A 291 7.18 14.79 -15.15
C ALA A 291 7.65 14.44 -16.58
N PHE A 292 8.95 14.43 -16.82
CA PHE A 292 9.54 14.36 -18.15
C PHE A 292 10.59 13.26 -18.26
N VAL A 293 10.57 12.58 -19.38
CA VAL A 293 11.56 11.57 -19.76
C VAL A 293 12.01 11.82 -21.19
N VAL A 294 13.12 11.21 -21.60
CA VAL A 294 13.61 11.29 -22.97
C VAL A 294 13.16 10.05 -23.74
N ASP A 295 12.44 10.25 -24.83
CA ASP A 295 12.04 9.22 -25.78
C ASP A 295 12.63 9.54 -27.16
N ASN A 296 13.44 8.64 -27.72
CA ASN A 296 14.13 8.80 -29.01
C ASN A 296 14.85 10.16 -29.13
N GLY A 297 15.52 10.60 -28.05
CA GLY A 297 16.26 11.88 -27.97
C GLY A 297 15.38 13.11 -27.79
N LYS A 298 14.06 12.96 -27.63
CA LYS A 298 13.11 14.06 -27.38
C LYS A 298 12.54 13.96 -25.98
N VAL A 299 12.36 15.12 -25.35
CA VAL A 299 11.67 15.19 -24.06
C VAL A 299 10.18 15.03 -24.27
N VAL A 300 9.57 14.10 -23.56
CA VAL A 300 8.13 13.82 -23.55
C VAL A 300 7.59 13.80 -22.12
N SER A 301 6.29 14.06 -21.98
CA SER A 301 5.63 13.95 -20.68
C SER A 301 5.40 12.50 -20.30
N VAL A 302 5.57 12.17 -19.03
CA VAL A 302 5.28 10.84 -18.47
C VAL A 302 3.81 10.43 -18.64
N VAL A 303 2.89 11.36 -18.86
CA VAL A 303 1.46 11.08 -19.10
C VAL A 303 1.06 11.10 -20.57
N SER A 304 1.98 11.37 -21.48
CA SER A 304 1.68 11.45 -22.91
C SER A 304 1.47 10.10 -23.57
N SER A 305 0.70 9.22 -22.93
CA SER A 305 0.07 8.06 -23.55
C SER A 305 0.87 6.79 -23.68
N LEU A 306 1.93 6.63 -22.93
CA LEU A 306 2.62 5.37 -23.07
C LEU A 306 2.51 4.59 -21.76
N PRO A 307 2.05 3.32 -21.78
CA PRO A 307 2.24 2.43 -20.63
C PRO A 307 3.70 2.50 -20.18
N VAL A 308 3.98 2.22 -18.92
CA VAL A 308 5.38 2.17 -18.41
C VAL A 308 6.26 1.28 -19.29
N SER A 309 5.67 0.28 -19.94
CA SER A 309 6.30 -0.54 -20.97
C SER A 309 6.89 0.24 -22.14
N SER A 310 6.51 1.47 -22.38
CA SER A 310 7.03 2.31 -23.45
C SER A 310 7.97 3.43 -23.01
N TYR A 311 8.42 3.46 -21.76
CA TYR A 311 9.63 4.18 -21.37
C TYR A 311 10.86 3.53 -21.96
N ASN A 312 10.95 3.52 -23.26
CA ASN A 312 11.92 2.73 -24.02
C ASN A 312 13.17 3.50 -24.40
N ASP A 313 13.43 4.63 -23.75
CA ASP A 313 14.66 5.39 -23.96
C ASP A 313 15.88 4.77 -23.24
N GLY A 314 15.63 3.75 -22.41
CA GLY A 314 16.68 2.96 -21.79
C GLY A 314 17.42 3.58 -20.63
N ARG A 315 17.06 4.81 -20.22
CA ARG A 315 17.86 5.56 -19.25
C ARG A 315 17.10 5.91 -17.97
N GLY A 316 17.81 5.83 -16.86
CA GLY A 316 17.36 6.32 -15.57
C GLY A 316 17.07 5.27 -14.52
N ILE A 317 16.89 5.74 -13.29
CA ILE A 317 16.52 4.96 -12.13
C ILE A 317 15.10 5.35 -11.73
N PHE A 318 14.20 4.39 -11.69
CA PHE A 318 12.82 4.54 -11.26
C PHE A 318 12.67 3.95 -9.86
N VAL A 319 12.15 4.74 -8.92
CA VAL A 319 11.94 4.31 -7.53
C VAL A 319 10.45 4.31 -7.23
N SER A 320 9.93 3.25 -6.62
CA SER A 320 8.53 3.22 -6.21
C SER A 320 8.27 4.26 -5.12
N LYS A 321 7.19 5.03 -5.26
CA LYS A 321 6.76 6.03 -4.29
C LYS A 321 5.49 5.64 -3.54
N GLN A 322 4.77 4.66 -4.04
CA GLN A 322 3.51 4.16 -3.50
C GLN A 322 3.26 2.72 -3.96
N ASN A 323 2.26 2.08 -3.38
CA ASN A 323 1.76 0.80 -3.87
C ASN A 323 1.10 0.96 -5.24
N GLY A 324 1.25 -0.04 -6.10
CA GLY A 324 0.62 -0.01 -7.42
C GLY A 324 1.12 -1.11 -8.34
N ASN A 325 0.68 -1.05 -9.61
CA ASN A 325 1.13 -1.96 -10.62
C ASN A 325 2.43 -1.49 -11.26
N PHE A 326 3.25 -2.43 -11.73
CA PHE A 326 4.52 -2.16 -12.39
C PHE A 326 4.36 -1.29 -13.65
N ASP A 327 3.28 -1.44 -14.38
CA ASP A 327 2.94 -0.73 -15.60
C ASP A 327 2.26 0.64 -15.39
N VAL A 328 2.07 1.09 -14.16
CA VAL A 328 1.37 2.35 -13.85
C VAL A 328 2.36 3.44 -13.40
N VAL A 329 2.50 4.48 -14.22
CA VAL A 329 3.42 5.60 -13.98
C VAL A 329 3.32 6.25 -12.60
N PRO A 330 2.14 6.54 -12.03
CA PRO A 330 2.05 7.12 -10.70
C PRO A 330 2.65 6.28 -9.58
N THR A 331 2.92 4.99 -9.84
CA THR A 331 3.61 4.11 -8.88
C THR A 331 5.10 4.46 -8.76
N TRP A 332 5.71 5.10 -9.76
CA TRP A 332 7.14 5.30 -9.90
C TRP A 332 7.54 6.76 -9.84
N LYS A 333 8.74 6.98 -9.29
CA LYS A 333 9.47 8.24 -9.32
C LYS A 333 10.75 8.03 -10.11
N TYR A 334 11.01 8.88 -11.07
CA TYR A 334 12.30 8.89 -11.79
C TYR A 334 13.34 9.67 -11.00
N THR A 335 14.55 9.12 -10.89
CA THR A 335 15.74 9.83 -10.43
C THR A 335 16.75 9.86 -11.57
N ALA A 336 17.29 11.03 -11.88
CA ALA A 336 18.34 11.16 -12.91
C ALA A 336 19.50 10.22 -12.60
N SER A 337 19.98 9.52 -13.64
CA SER A 337 21.13 8.63 -13.56
C SER A 337 22.00 8.87 -14.78
N ASP A 338 23.32 8.84 -14.59
CA ASP A 338 24.30 8.85 -15.69
C ASP A 338 24.35 7.51 -16.43
N SER A 339 23.63 6.50 -15.95
CA SER A 339 23.62 5.18 -16.57
C SER A 339 22.62 5.11 -17.71
N ASP A 340 23.00 4.41 -18.78
CA ASP A 340 22.13 4.09 -19.90
C ASP A 340 21.17 2.93 -19.58
N ILE A 341 21.06 2.53 -18.30
CA ILE A 341 20.33 1.34 -17.85
C ILE A 341 19.05 1.78 -17.14
N LYS A 342 17.93 1.20 -17.53
CA LYS A 342 16.67 1.29 -16.78
C LYS A 342 16.73 0.40 -15.55
N GLN A 343 16.79 1.00 -14.40
CA GLN A 343 16.70 0.32 -13.12
C GLN A 343 15.38 0.66 -12.43
N PHE A 344 14.68 -0.36 -11.94
CA PHE A 344 13.48 -0.18 -11.14
C PHE A 344 13.75 -0.59 -9.69
N ILE A 345 13.58 0.33 -8.76
CA ILE A 345 13.83 0.12 -7.33
C ILE A 345 12.50 0.13 -6.59
N ILE A 346 12.15 -0.97 -5.95
CA ILE A 346 11.00 -1.07 -5.06
C ILE A 346 11.46 -0.70 -3.66
N SER A 347 10.98 0.43 -3.16
CA SER A 347 11.34 0.97 -1.85
C SER A 347 10.70 0.20 -0.70
N ALA A 348 11.32 0.28 0.47
CA ALA A 348 10.73 -0.20 1.72
C ALA A 348 9.31 0.37 1.92
N GLY A 349 8.40 -0.48 2.39
CA GLY A 349 7.00 -0.12 2.64
C GLY A 349 6.11 -0.05 1.40
N ASN A 350 6.67 -0.18 0.19
CA ASN A 350 5.87 -0.20 -1.03
C ASN A 350 5.67 -1.62 -1.56
N THR A 351 4.48 -1.87 -2.11
CA THR A 351 4.12 -3.10 -2.81
C THR A 351 3.90 -2.80 -4.27
N VAL A 352 4.69 -3.43 -5.14
CA VAL A 352 4.55 -3.33 -6.59
C VAL A 352 4.16 -4.67 -7.18
N THR A 353 3.09 -4.68 -7.98
CA THR A 353 2.55 -5.89 -8.60
C THR A 353 2.83 -5.89 -10.09
N LEU A 354 3.47 -6.96 -10.58
CA LEU A 354 3.63 -7.24 -11.99
C LEU A 354 2.44 -8.10 -12.46
N GLN A 355 1.62 -7.56 -13.37
CA GLN A 355 0.46 -8.27 -13.92
C GLN A 355 0.78 -9.02 -15.20
N ASN A 356 1.58 -8.44 -16.09
CA ASN A 356 1.90 -9.00 -17.40
C ASN A 356 3.41 -9.16 -17.58
N ALA A 357 3.83 -10.29 -18.15
CA ALA A 357 5.25 -10.56 -18.43
C ALA A 357 5.90 -9.53 -19.35
N ASN A 358 5.14 -8.94 -20.27
CA ASN A 358 5.67 -7.95 -21.21
C ASN A 358 6.08 -6.64 -20.55
N ASP A 359 5.49 -6.30 -19.40
CA ASP A 359 5.79 -5.05 -18.70
C ASP A 359 7.21 -5.04 -18.13
N ILE A 360 7.75 -6.22 -17.80
CA ILE A 360 9.10 -6.37 -17.26
C ILE A 360 10.21 -6.24 -18.31
N GLN A 361 9.91 -6.46 -19.59
CA GLN A 361 10.91 -6.45 -20.67
C GLN A 361 11.60 -5.09 -20.84
N VAL A 362 11.01 -4.04 -20.30
CA VAL A 362 11.57 -2.68 -20.33
C VAL A 362 12.59 -2.41 -19.23
N ALA A 363 12.66 -3.27 -18.22
CA ALA A 363 13.60 -3.15 -17.12
C ALA A 363 14.92 -3.83 -17.48
N SER A 364 16.03 -3.10 -17.37
CA SER A 364 17.37 -3.69 -17.45
C SER A 364 17.76 -4.34 -16.13
N SER A 365 17.27 -3.79 -15.00
CA SER A 365 17.44 -4.38 -13.68
C SER A 365 16.28 -3.99 -12.74
N ILE A 366 15.97 -4.88 -11.81
CA ILE A 366 15.01 -4.64 -10.73
C ILE A 366 15.72 -4.85 -9.41
N THR A 367 15.53 -3.92 -8.49
CA THR A 367 16.01 -4.04 -7.11
C THR A 367 14.83 -3.92 -6.15
N VAL A 368 14.67 -4.89 -5.26
CA VAL A 368 13.69 -4.84 -4.18
C VAL A 368 14.45 -4.56 -2.88
N ARG A 369 14.27 -3.38 -2.32
CA ARG A 369 14.89 -2.98 -1.05
C ARG A 369 14.31 -3.75 0.12
N ASP A 370 15.08 -3.87 1.19
CA ASP A 370 14.59 -4.51 2.43
C ASP A 370 13.29 -3.83 2.92
N GLY A 371 12.24 -4.64 3.12
CA GLY A 371 10.90 -4.16 3.44
C GLY A 371 10.06 -3.69 2.24
N GLY A 372 10.58 -3.77 1.01
CA GLY A 372 9.80 -3.65 -0.21
C GLY A 372 9.14 -4.98 -0.58
N ASN A 373 8.03 -4.93 -1.29
CA ASN A 373 7.26 -6.10 -1.71
C ASN A 373 7.09 -6.11 -3.24
N PHE A 374 7.48 -7.22 -3.87
CA PHE A 374 7.24 -7.43 -5.29
C PHE A 374 6.34 -8.66 -5.50
N ILE A 375 5.15 -8.43 -6.04
CA ILE A 375 4.16 -9.49 -6.30
C ILE A 375 4.16 -9.79 -7.79
N ASN A 376 4.53 -11.02 -8.17
CA ASN A 376 4.57 -11.42 -9.55
C ASN A 376 3.36 -12.28 -9.93
N ASN A 377 2.37 -11.69 -10.60
CA ASN A 377 1.19 -12.38 -11.12
C ASN A 377 1.34 -12.79 -12.61
N SER A 378 2.42 -12.40 -13.27
CA SER A 378 2.63 -12.67 -14.69
C SER A 378 2.92 -14.14 -15.02
N GLY A 379 3.33 -14.92 -14.03
CA GLY A 379 3.76 -16.32 -14.22
C GLY A 379 5.14 -16.51 -14.86
N SER A 380 5.83 -15.42 -15.21
CA SER A 380 7.18 -15.46 -15.79
C SER A 380 8.26 -15.33 -14.73
N ASP A 381 9.44 -15.86 -15.02
CA ASP A 381 10.62 -15.65 -14.19
C ASP A 381 11.09 -14.20 -14.25
N VAL A 382 11.43 -13.65 -13.09
CA VAL A 382 11.89 -12.27 -12.95
C VAL A 382 13.26 -12.27 -12.29
N PRO A 383 14.35 -12.01 -13.03
CA PRO A 383 15.65 -11.73 -12.44
C PRO A 383 15.62 -10.39 -11.70
N ALA A 384 16.15 -10.37 -10.48
CA ALA A 384 16.20 -9.15 -9.66
C ALA A 384 17.30 -9.23 -8.60
N THR A 385 17.59 -8.08 -7.99
CA THR A 385 18.41 -7.97 -6.77
C THR A 385 17.48 -7.75 -5.58
N MET A 386 17.56 -8.63 -4.60
CA MET A 386 16.93 -8.43 -3.29
C MET A 386 17.94 -7.82 -2.33
N GLU A 387 17.63 -6.67 -1.75
CA GLU A 387 18.42 -6.09 -0.68
C GLU A 387 17.92 -6.55 0.68
N LYS A 388 18.85 -6.88 1.59
CA LYS A 388 18.55 -7.22 2.98
C LYS A 388 19.51 -6.51 3.91
N ASN A 389 18.97 -5.70 4.80
CA ASN A 389 19.76 -5.01 5.81
C ASN A 389 20.04 -5.94 6.98
N ILE A 390 21.30 -5.98 7.42
CA ILE A 390 21.71 -6.65 8.65
C ILE A 390 22.40 -5.66 9.57
N THR A 391 22.06 -5.73 10.85
CA THR A 391 22.49 -4.79 11.88
C THR A 391 23.73 -5.30 12.60
N ALA A 392 24.70 -4.41 12.79
CA ALA A 392 25.97 -4.70 13.46
C ALA A 392 25.81 -5.18 14.90
N ASN A 393 26.76 -6.02 15.35
CA ASN A 393 26.89 -6.46 16.72
C ASN A 393 25.66 -7.15 17.32
N GLN A 394 24.84 -7.74 16.45
CA GLN A 394 23.71 -8.58 16.87
C GLN A 394 23.48 -9.72 15.86
N TRP A 395 22.81 -10.75 16.32
CA TRP A 395 22.34 -11.80 15.43
C TRP A 395 21.17 -11.31 14.58
N ASN A 396 21.21 -11.58 13.28
CA ASN A 396 20.14 -11.31 12.34
C ASN A 396 19.64 -12.64 11.77
N PHE A 397 18.36 -12.93 11.92
CA PHE A 397 17.75 -14.15 11.41
C PHE A 397 17.18 -13.89 10.01
N ILE A 398 17.84 -14.42 9.00
CA ILE A 398 17.58 -14.09 7.58
C ILE A 398 17.56 -15.33 6.69
N GLY A 399 17.04 -15.16 5.48
CA GLY A 399 17.14 -16.07 4.36
C GLY A 399 17.06 -15.32 3.03
N PHE A 400 17.04 -16.04 1.92
CA PHE A 400 17.19 -15.46 0.59
C PHE A 400 15.96 -15.75 -0.28
N PRO A 401 15.23 -14.69 -0.70
CA PRO A 401 13.96 -14.82 -1.43
C PRO A 401 14.16 -14.95 -2.94
N VAL A 402 15.12 -15.76 -3.37
CA VAL A 402 15.42 -16.06 -4.76
C VAL A 402 15.47 -17.57 -4.98
N GLN A 403 15.27 -18.00 -6.22
CA GLN A 403 15.29 -19.41 -6.59
C GLN A 403 16.69 -20.02 -6.38
N ASP A 404 16.72 -21.30 -6.01
CA ASP A 404 17.95 -22.06 -5.98
C ASP A 404 18.55 -22.17 -7.40
N ASN A 405 19.86 -22.07 -7.49
CA ASN A 405 20.55 -22.21 -8.76
C ASN A 405 20.54 -23.68 -9.24
N ALA A 406 19.66 -23.98 -10.19
CA ALA A 406 19.47 -25.34 -10.68
C ALA A 406 20.72 -25.93 -11.36
N ALA A 407 21.61 -25.09 -11.92
CA ALA A 407 22.81 -25.57 -12.64
C ALA A 407 23.82 -26.26 -11.72
N ASN A 408 23.86 -25.86 -10.43
CA ASN A 408 24.82 -26.39 -9.48
C ASN A 408 24.15 -27.23 -8.38
N GLY A 409 22.81 -27.33 -8.33
CA GLY A 409 22.07 -27.97 -7.26
C GLY A 409 22.20 -27.25 -5.91
N TYR A 410 22.71 -26.03 -5.91
CA TYR A 410 23.07 -25.25 -4.74
C TYR A 410 22.24 -23.99 -4.67
N GLY A 411 21.90 -23.58 -3.47
CA GLY A 411 21.26 -22.31 -3.23
C GLY A 411 22.20 -21.14 -3.51
N VAL A 412 21.65 -19.95 -3.46
CA VAL A 412 22.37 -18.71 -3.71
C VAL A 412 23.45 -18.50 -2.66
N ALA A 413 24.66 -18.20 -3.11
CA ALA A 413 25.74 -17.68 -2.29
C ALA A 413 25.89 -16.15 -2.56
N PRO A 414 25.09 -15.28 -1.95
CA PRO A 414 25.13 -13.84 -2.20
C PRO A 414 26.33 -13.17 -1.56
N LEU A 415 27.22 -13.91 -0.97
CA LEU A 415 28.09 -13.48 0.11
C LEU A 415 29.50 -13.19 -0.32
N ALA A 416 29.85 -13.55 -1.55
CA ALA A 416 31.18 -13.32 -2.12
C ALA A 416 31.58 -11.84 -2.24
N ASN A 417 30.60 -10.92 -2.15
CA ASN A 417 30.83 -9.48 -2.35
C ASN A 417 30.71 -8.64 -1.09
N VAL A 418 30.50 -9.24 0.08
CA VAL A 418 30.46 -8.49 1.33
C VAL A 418 31.87 -8.39 1.89
N ALA A 419 32.46 -7.20 1.80
CA ALA A 419 33.74 -6.90 2.45
C ALA A 419 33.52 -6.74 3.95
N GLY A 420 33.89 -7.75 4.75
CA GLY A 420 33.81 -7.71 6.21
C GLY A 420 33.69 -9.09 6.83
N ASP A 421 33.95 -9.17 8.12
CA ASP A 421 33.79 -10.41 8.87
C ASP A 421 32.35 -10.57 9.34
N ILE A 422 31.61 -11.44 8.66
CA ILE A 422 30.26 -11.85 9.08
C ILE A 422 30.31 -13.29 9.55
N TRP A 423 29.96 -13.49 10.81
CA TRP A 423 29.76 -14.82 11.36
C TRP A 423 28.37 -15.31 11.00
N ALA A 424 28.25 -16.48 10.38
CA ALA A 424 26.97 -17.05 10.06
C ALA A 424 26.86 -18.51 10.50
N LEU A 425 25.68 -18.86 10.99
CA LEU A 425 25.38 -20.18 11.51
C LEU A 425 24.18 -20.79 10.80
N ARG A 426 24.28 -22.07 10.43
CA ARG A 426 23.14 -22.94 10.11
C ARG A 426 22.59 -23.60 11.36
N TYR A 427 21.31 -23.89 11.34
CA TYR A 427 20.72 -24.71 12.35
C TYR A 427 21.11 -26.20 12.15
N ASP A 428 21.64 -26.82 13.17
CA ASP A 428 21.99 -28.26 13.19
C ASP A 428 20.76 -29.07 13.60
N TYR A 429 20.02 -29.54 12.64
CA TYR A 429 18.77 -30.26 12.87
C TYR A 429 18.96 -31.56 13.66
N PRO A 430 19.99 -32.42 13.42
CA PRO A 430 20.27 -33.59 14.21
C PRO A 430 20.52 -33.30 15.69
N LYS A 431 21.17 -32.19 16.00
CA LYS A 431 21.50 -31.81 17.38
C LYS A 431 20.46 -30.87 18.00
N ASN A 432 19.55 -30.32 17.20
CA ASN A 432 18.56 -29.35 17.64
C ASN A 432 19.18 -28.11 18.29
N THR A 433 20.24 -27.57 17.69
CA THR A 433 21.03 -26.45 18.18
C THR A 433 21.72 -25.69 17.06
N TRP A 434 22.26 -24.50 17.35
CA TRP A 434 23.13 -23.71 16.47
C TRP A 434 24.59 -24.11 16.54
N ASP A 435 24.91 -25.34 16.72
CA ASP A 435 26.24 -25.83 17.04
C ASP A 435 27.19 -25.81 15.83
N ASN A 436 28.16 -24.89 15.87
CA ASN A 436 29.40 -24.85 15.05
C ASN A 436 29.27 -25.05 13.54
N ASN A 437 28.08 -24.89 12.96
CA ASN A 437 27.85 -24.94 11.51
C ASN A 437 28.03 -23.54 10.89
N TYR A 438 29.27 -23.05 10.96
CA TYR A 438 29.61 -21.77 10.34
C TYR A 438 29.54 -21.86 8.82
N LEU A 439 28.93 -20.82 8.22
CA LEU A 439 29.00 -20.56 6.80
C LEU A 439 30.21 -19.69 6.52
N HIS A 440 30.95 -20.00 5.45
CA HIS A 440 32.09 -19.21 5.05
C HIS A 440 31.66 -18.16 4.03
N TRP A 441 31.93 -16.90 4.36
CA TRP A 441 31.52 -15.73 3.62
C TRP A 441 32.72 -15.04 2.96
N TYR A 442 33.45 -15.76 2.10
CA TYR A 442 34.59 -15.24 1.35
C TYR A 442 34.49 -15.66 -0.11
N GLU A 443 35.23 -14.96 -0.97
CA GLU A 443 35.29 -15.27 -2.38
C GLU A 443 35.74 -16.72 -2.63
N GLY A 444 34.99 -17.45 -3.45
CA GLY A 444 35.25 -18.87 -3.71
C GLY A 444 34.68 -19.84 -2.68
N SER A 445 33.94 -19.38 -1.68
CA SER A 445 33.20 -20.25 -0.76
C SER A 445 32.17 -21.10 -1.53
N GLN A 446 32.06 -22.38 -1.15
CA GLN A 446 31.01 -23.27 -1.62
C GLN A 446 29.81 -23.31 -0.68
N ASP A 447 29.85 -22.51 0.38
CA ASP A 447 28.74 -22.41 1.32
C ASP A 447 27.59 -21.59 0.72
N TYR A 448 26.40 -22.12 0.82
CA TYR A 448 25.19 -21.52 0.26
C TYR A 448 23.97 -21.77 1.14
N VAL A 449 22.96 -20.95 0.98
CA VAL A 449 21.68 -21.05 1.68
C VAL A 449 20.59 -21.31 0.64
N LYS A 450 19.86 -22.41 0.79
CA LYS A 450 18.71 -22.71 -0.07
C LYS A 450 17.52 -21.81 0.25
N ALA A 451 16.73 -21.56 -0.77
CA ALA A 451 15.46 -20.84 -0.61
C ALA A 451 14.60 -21.47 0.49
N GLY A 452 14.02 -20.65 1.32
CA GLY A 452 13.16 -21.07 2.44
C GLY A 452 13.91 -21.49 3.71
N ASN A 453 15.23 -21.66 3.68
CA ASN A 453 16.03 -21.92 4.90
C ASN A 453 16.45 -20.62 5.56
N GLY A 454 16.36 -20.58 6.89
CA GLY A 454 16.84 -19.49 7.72
C GLY A 454 18.25 -19.74 8.28
N ILE A 455 19.04 -18.67 8.34
CA ILE A 455 20.36 -18.65 8.97
C ILE A 455 20.47 -17.50 9.96
N PHE A 456 21.34 -17.62 10.93
CA PHE A 456 21.79 -16.50 11.76
C PHE A 456 23.06 -15.88 11.19
N ALA A 457 23.07 -14.56 11.08
CA ALA A 457 24.22 -13.76 10.66
C ALA A 457 24.56 -12.73 11.74
N TYR A 458 25.84 -12.63 12.12
CA TYR A 458 26.36 -11.67 13.08
C TYR A 458 27.44 -10.83 12.41
N PRO A 459 27.14 -9.61 11.95
CA PRO A 459 28.11 -8.73 11.29
C PRO A 459 28.78 -7.77 12.28
N ASP A 460 30.01 -7.35 11.97
CA ASP A 460 30.75 -6.32 12.71
C ASP A 460 30.21 -4.91 12.46
N ASN A 461 29.67 -4.69 11.27
CA ASN A 461 29.14 -3.43 10.80
C ASN A 461 27.73 -3.61 10.22
N ASN A 462 27.00 -2.52 10.06
CA ASN A 462 25.75 -2.56 9.30
C ASN A 462 26.04 -2.82 7.81
N TYR A 463 25.38 -3.82 7.25
CA TYR A 463 25.51 -4.15 5.82
C TYR A 463 24.13 -4.19 5.16
N THR A 464 24.11 -3.83 3.88
CA THR A 464 23.01 -4.16 2.97
C THR A 464 23.49 -5.29 2.07
N LEU A 465 22.98 -6.47 2.28
CA LEU A 465 23.27 -7.63 1.42
C LEU A 465 22.52 -7.46 0.10
N SER A 466 23.22 -7.67 -1.02
CA SER A 466 22.65 -7.69 -2.37
C SER A 466 22.59 -9.13 -2.85
N ILE A 467 21.38 -9.63 -3.01
CA ILE A 467 21.07 -11.02 -3.35
C ILE A 467 20.54 -11.05 -4.77
N GLU A 468 21.40 -11.39 -5.72
CA GLU A 468 21.03 -11.47 -7.14
C GLU A 468 20.50 -12.86 -7.49
N GLY A 469 19.39 -12.92 -8.22
CA GLY A 469 18.81 -14.18 -8.67
C GLY A 469 17.42 -14.01 -9.27
N THR A 470 16.83 -15.11 -9.69
CA THR A 470 15.44 -15.14 -10.11
C THR A 470 14.54 -15.16 -8.87
N LEU A 471 13.57 -14.27 -8.82
CA LEU A 471 12.64 -14.20 -7.69
C LEU A 471 11.75 -15.45 -7.66
N ASN A 472 11.49 -15.95 -6.43
CA ASN A 472 10.59 -17.08 -6.26
C ASN A 472 9.14 -16.69 -6.62
N ASN A 473 8.55 -17.46 -7.50
CA ASN A 473 7.18 -17.29 -8.01
C ASN A 473 6.39 -18.60 -8.06
N ALA A 474 6.89 -19.64 -7.42
CA ALA A 474 6.29 -20.97 -7.32
C ALA A 474 6.40 -21.48 -5.88
N ASP A 475 5.78 -22.62 -5.59
CA ASP A 475 5.88 -23.27 -4.29
C ASP A 475 7.33 -23.66 -3.98
N VAL A 476 7.75 -23.38 -2.75
CA VAL A 476 9.10 -23.70 -2.25
C VAL A 476 9.00 -24.71 -1.11
N THR A 477 9.55 -25.90 -1.31
CA THR A 477 9.57 -26.95 -0.29
C THR A 477 10.96 -27.04 0.36
N VAL A 478 11.00 -26.86 1.67
CA VAL A 478 12.18 -27.05 2.51
C VAL A 478 12.10 -28.42 3.14
N THR A 479 13.11 -29.25 2.90
CA THR A 479 13.23 -30.57 3.54
C THR A 479 14.53 -30.61 4.32
N ASN A 480 14.43 -30.83 5.62
CA ASN A 480 15.57 -30.97 6.50
C ASN A 480 15.50 -32.32 7.22
N ASP A 481 16.66 -32.93 7.42
CA ASP A 481 16.75 -34.19 8.17
C ASP A 481 16.58 -33.90 9.68
N ILE A 482 15.33 -33.84 10.11
CA ILE A 482 14.99 -33.67 11.53
C ILE A 482 15.03 -35.04 12.20
N THR A 483 16.21 -35.58 12.40
CA THR A 483 16.38 -36.83 13.12
C THR A 483 16.15 -36.58 14.61
N VAL A 484 15.07 -37.09 15.15
CA VAL A 484 14.78 -36.97 16.58
C VAL A 484 15.64 -37.95 17.34
N THR A 485 16.73 -37.50 17.92
CA THR A 485 17.51 -38.26 18.88
C THR A 485 17.08 -37.88 20.31
N GLY A 486 16.58 -38.81 21.06
CA GLY A 486 16.30 -38.63 22.50
C GLY A 486 14.96 -39.24 22.96
N THR A 487 14.85 -39.58 24.21
CA THR A 487 13.66 -40.11 24.88
C THR A 487 13.12 -39.05 25.85
N GLY A 488 11.86 -38.66 25.72
CA GLY A 488 11.24 -37.70 26.64
C GLY A 488 10.35 -36.67 25.93
N ASN A 489 9.54 -35.93 26.66
CA ASN A 489 8.56 -34.98 26.16
C ASN A 489 9.15 -33.64 25.65
N ASN A 490 10.41 -33.33 25.89
CA ASN A 490 11.13 -32.13 25.47
C ASN A 490 11.57 -32.15 23.99
N ARG A 491 10.77 -32.69 23.07
CA ARG A 491 11.16 -32.88 21.69
C ARG A 491 10.52 -31.84 20.78
N ALA A 492 10.87 -30.59 20.97
CA ALA A 492 10.61 -29.60 19.94
C ALA A 492 11.37 -29.98 18.66
N ARG A 493 10.64 -30.08 17.56
CA ARG A 493 11.21 -30.29 16.22
C ARG A 493 11.25 -28.95 15.51
N TRP A 494 12.28 -28.19 15.82
CA TRP A 494 12.42 -26.86 15.26
C TRP A 494 12.88 -26.89 13.81
N MET A 495 12.22 -26.08 12.96
CA MET A 495 12.74 -25.75 11.66
C MET A 495 13.07 -24.26 11.62
N ALA A 496 14.32 -23.97 11.26
CA ALA A 496 14.82 -22.64 10.97
C ALA A 496 14.48 -22.30 9.51
N LEU A 497 13.43 -21.55 9.32
CA LEU A 497 12.89 -21.17 8.02
C LEU A 497 13.10 -19.69 7.74
N ALA A 498 12.94 -19.29 6.48
CA ALA A 498 12.84 -17.88 6.09
C ALA A 498 11.85 -17.75 4.95
N ASN A 499 11.16 -16.62 4.90
CA ASN A 499 10.24 -16.33 3.81
C ASN A 499 10.99 -16.32 2.46
N PRO A 500 10.69 -17.27 1.55
CA PRO A 500 11.41 -17.41 0.29
C PRO A 500 10.90 -16.47 -0.81
N TYR A 501 9.87 -15.68 -0.55
CA TYR A 501 9.23 -14.82 -1.55
C TYR A 501 9.71 -13.38 -1.44
N PRO A 502 9.68 -12.63 -2.56
CA PRO A 502 10.05 -11.21 -2.59
C PRO A 502 8.93 -10.28 -2.07
N ALA A 503 8.02 -10.81 -1.27
CA ALA A 503 6.92 -10.10 -0.65
C ALA A 503 6.58 -10.70 0.71
N GLU A 504 5.86 -9.97 1.53
CA GLU A 504 5.37 -10.47 2.82
C GLU A 504 4.40 -11.64 2.65
N ILE A 505 4.47 -12.60 3.56
CA ILE A 505 3.51 -13.71 3.68
C ILE A 505 2.77 -13.62 5.01
N ASN A 506 1.51 -14.06 5.03
CA ASN A 506 0.70 -14.08 6.25
C ASN A 506 1.01 -15.29 7.12
N ILE A 507 1.20 -15.10 8.42
CA ILE A 507 1.43 -16.16 9.39
C ILE A 507 0.25 -17.15 9.40
N THR A 508 -0.98 -16.65 9.32
CA THR A 508 -2.19 -17.47 9.29
C THR A 508 -2.34 -18.36 8.05
N SER A 509 -1.58 -18.07 6.98
CA SER A 509 -1.56 -18.88 5.76
C SER A 509 -0.55 -20.03 5.79
N LEU A 510 0.32 -20.07 6.80
CA LEU A 510 1.32 -21.13 6.94
C LEU A 510 0.67 -22.50 7.20
N PRO A 511 1.31 -23.61 6.81
CA PRO A 511 0.87 -24.93 7.18
C PRO A 511 0.74 -25.08 8.70
N ALA A 512 -0.15 -25.96 9.14
CA ALA A 512 -0.37 -26.19 10.57
C ALA A 512 0.93 -26.61 11.27
N THR A 513 1.37 -25.79 12.20
CA THR A 513 2.51 -26.01 13.08
C THR A 513 2.02 -26.23 14.51
N GLN A 514 2.85 -26.79 15.39
CA GLN A 514 2.48 -26.89 16.78
C GLN A 514 2.29 -25.49 17.38
N GLY A 515 1.20 -25.29 18.10
CA GLY A 515 0.85 -24.01 18.67
C GLY A 515 0.30 -22.99 17.65
N GLY A 516 0.22 -23.35 16.36
CA GLY A 516 -0.45 -22.53 15.32
C GLY A 516 0.27 -21.24 14.95
N GLY A 517 1.58 -21.13 15.17
CA GLY A 517 2.31 -19.88 14.92
C GLY A 517 3.80 -20.03 14.69
N VAL A 518 4.50 -18.92 14.67
CA VAL A 518 5.93 -18.80 14.41
C VAL A 518 6.67 -18.06 15.52
N TYR A 519 7.97 -18.25 15.60
CA TYR A 519 8.87 -17.51 16.48
C TYR A 519 9.75 -16.61 15.65
N LEU A 520 9.56 -15.31 15.80
CA LEU A 520 10.38 -14.28 15.17
C LEU A 520 11.49 -13.87 16.15
N TYR A 521 12.68 -13.63 15.62
CA TYR A 521 13.81 -13.12 16.38
C TYR A 521 13.93 -11.60 16.15
N ASP A 522 14.04 -10.83 17.21
CA ASP A 522 14.08 -9.36 17.17
C ASP A 522 15.49 -8.76 17.35
N GLY A 523 16.52 -9.59 17.38
CA GLY A 523 17.90 -9.21 17.67
C GLY A 523 18.34 -9.52 19.11
N THR A 524 17.38 -9.79 20.01
CA THR A 524 17.60 -10.02 21.43
C THR A 524 17.03 -11.37 21.89
N SER A 525 15.78 -11.63 21.57
CA SER A 525 15.08 -12.84 21.96
C SER A 525 14.05 -13.29 20.92
N PHE A 526 13.43 -14.44 21.15
CA PHE A 526 12.34 -14.95 20.34
C PHE A 526 10.95 -14.54 20.86
N GLY A 527 10.82 -13.61 21.74
CA GLY A 527 9.53 -13.08 22.21
C GLY A 527 8.41 -14.11 22.38
N ALA A 528 7.17 -13.69 22.15
CA ALA A 528 6.02 -14.60 22.08
C ALA A 528 5.92 -15.26 20.70
N ILE A 529 5.30 -16.45 20.68
CA ILE A 529 4.85 -17.04 19.42
C ILE A 529 3.87 -16.08 18.73
N GLN A 530 4.12 -15.82 17.45
CA GLN A 530 3.24 -15.00 16.63
C GLN A 530 2.23 -15.89 15.91
N THR A 531 0.94 -15.70 16.19
CA THR A 531 -0.16 -16.46 15.57
C THR A 531 -0.85 -15.72 14.44
N SER A 532 -0.57 -14.44 14.29
CA SER A 532 -1.07 -13.54 13.23
C SER A 532 -0.01 -12.52 12.81
N GLY A 533 -0.28 -11.74 11.76
CA GLY A 533 0.67 -10.79 11.22
C GLY A 533 1.40 -11.31 9.98
N THR A 534 2.49 -10.65 9.60
CA THR A 534 3.25 -10.96 8.38
C THR A 534 4.71 -11.29 8.68
N ILE A 535 5.31 -12.09 7.80
CA ILE A 535 6.75 -12.36 7.75
C ILE A 535 7.30 -11.68 6.51
N LYS A 536 8.21 -10.72 6.68
CA LYS A 536 8.81 -9.94 5.60
C LYS A 536 9.63 -10.81 4.64
N ALA A 537 9.83 -10.33 3.42
CA ALA A 537 10.73 -10.97 2.45
C ALA A 537 12.10 -11.27 3.08
N GLY A 538 12.56 -12.51 2.98
CA GLY A 538 13.85 -12.95 3.54
C GLY A 538 13.97 -12.84 5.07
N GLN A 539 12.88 -12.69 5.82
CA GLN A 539 12.91 -12.74 7.28
C GLN A 539 12.91 -14.17 7.75
N GLY A 540 13.86 -14.49 8.65
CA GLY A 540 13.96 -15.79 9.33
C GLY A 540 12.93 -15.94 10.44
N PHE A 541 12.49 -17.19 10.64
CA PHE A 541 11.59 -17.57 11.72
C PHE A 541 11.73 -19.06 12.06
N PHE A 542 11.32 -19.43 13.26
CA PHE A 542 11.19 -20.83 13.64
C PHE A 542 9.74 -21.28 13.65
N VAL A 543 9.56 -22.55 13.28
CA VAL A 543 8.32 -23.30 13.49
C VAL A 543 8.61 -24.58 14.26
N ASN A 544 7.67 -25.04 15.07
CA ASN A 544 7.71 -26.34 15.70
C ASN A 544 6.92 -27.36 14.88
N MET A 545 7.60 -28.35 14.32
CA MET A 545 7.04 -29.36 13.40
C MET A 545 6.63 -30.64 14.09
N ARG A 546 6.39 -30.64 15.40
CA ARG A 546 6.15 -31.85 16.19
C ARG A 546 5.12 -32.85 15.60
N ARG A 547 4.13 -32.33 14.85
CA ARG A 547 3.09 -33.15 14.21
C ARG A 547 3.54 -33.82 12.89
N GLN A 548 4.54 -33.28 12.22
CA GLN A 548 4.98 -33.78 10.93
C GLN A 548 6.20 -34.69 11.12
N SER A 549 6.09 -35.90 10.61
CA SER A 549 7.13 -36.93 10.80
C SER A 549 8.34 -36.74 9.86
N ASN A 550 8.26 -35.92 8.81
CA ASN A 550 9.23 -35.92 7.71
C ASN A 550 10.09 -34.66 7.58
N GLY A 551 9.95 -33.68 8.50
CA GLY A 551 10.77 -32.47 8.44
C GLY A 551 10.62 -31.66 7.14
N SER A 552 9.48 -31.77 6.46
CA SER A 552 9.19 -31.05 5.21
C SER A 552 8.20 -29.93 5.49
N PHE A 553 8.52 -28.71 4.99
CA PHE A 553 7.68 -27.52 5.06
C PHE A 553 7.55 -26.92 3.68
N THR A 554 6.32 -26.70 3.22
CA THR A 554 6.06 -26.11 1.89
C THR A 554 5.46 -24.73 2.04
N PHE A 555 6.17 -23.74 1.50
CA PHE A 555 5.63 -22.42 1.23
C PHE A 555 4.86 -22.47 -0.08
N THR A 556 3.63 -21.98 -0.10
CA THR A 556 2.83 -21.86 -1.33
C THR A 556 2.77 -20.41 -1.78
N LYS A 557 2.72 -20.20 -3.09
CA LYS A 557 2.61 -18.86 -3.67
C LYS A 557 1.39 -18.09 -3.13
N ASP A 558 0.30 -18.78 -2.82
CA ASP A 558 -0.93 -18.16 -2.31
C ASP A 558 -0.75 -17.47 -0.95
N MET A 559 0.34 -17.76 -0.23
CA MET A 559 0.68 -17.08 1.04
C MET A 559 1.00 -15.60 0.85
N ILE A 560 1.45 -15.18 -0.35
CA ILE A 560 1.79 -13.78 -0.68
C ILE A 560 0.54 -12.91 -0.72
N ASN A 561 -0.57 -13.42 -1.26
CA ASN A 561 -1.77 -12.65 -1.58
C ASN A 561 -2.95 -12.96 -0.65
N SER A 562 -2.74 -13.67 0.44
CA SER A 562 -3.85 -14.07 1.30
C SER A 562 -4.41 -12.89 2.13
N SER A 563 -4.95 -11.88 1.42
CA SER A 563 -5.94 -10.96 2.03
C SER A 563 -7.26 -11.68 2.36
N THR A 564 -7.49 -12.86 1.77
CA THR A 564 -8.46 -13.82 2.25
C THR A 564 -7.78 -14.67 3.32
N ALA A 565 -7.78 -14.19 4.55
CA ALA A 565 -7.70 -15.11 5.67
C ALA A 565 -8.64 -16.29 5.33
N LYS A 566 -8.09 -17.50 5.12
CA LYS A 566 -8.88 -18.69 5.43
C LYS A 566 -9.48 -18.32 6.77
N SER A 567 -10.79 -18.37 6.89
CA SER A 567 -11.46 -18.21 8.17
C SER A 567 -10.86 -19.30 9.09
N VAL A 568 -9.74 -18.99 9.69
CA VAL A 568 -9.32 -19.66 10.89
C VAL A 568 -10.46 -19.36 11.85
N SER A 569 -11.03 -20.40 12.42
CA SER A 569 -11.92 -20.30 13.57
C SER A 569 -11.62 -19.05 14.35
N ALA A 570 -12.65 -18.24 14.65
CA ALA A 570 -12.60 -16.90 15.24
C ALA A 570 -11.30 -16.66 16.00
N GLU A 571 -10.58 -15.60 15.65
CA GLU A 571 -9.29 -15.23 16.26
C GLU A 571 -9.41 -15.49 17.76
N ARG A 572 -8.67 -16.48 18.27
CA ARG A 572 -8.74 -16.79 19.70
C ARG A 572 -8.09 -15.65 20.44
N GLU A 573 -8.80 -15.14 21.39
CA GLU A 573 -8.29 -14.11 22.28
C GLU A 573 -7.46 -14.78 23.39
N PHE A 574 -6.21 -14.34 23.55
CA PHE A 574 -5.29 -14.84 24.55
C PHE A 574 -5.18 -13.86 25.73
N VAL A 575 -5.18 -14.41 26.96
CA VAL A 575 -4.60 -13.72 28.09
C VAL A 575 -3.11 -13.64 27.85
N SER A 576 -2.53 -12.44 27.90
CA SER A 576 -1.10 -12.19 27.73
C SER A 576 -0.52 -11.58 28.99
N VAL A 577 0.50 -12.25 29.54
CA VAL A 577 1.27 -11.78 30.69
C VAL A 577 2.73 -11.71 30.29
N SER A 578 3.36 -10.54 30.41
CA SER A 578 4.78 -10.40 30.10
C SER A 578 5.63 -10.13 31.33
N VAL A 579 6.91 -10.51 31.25
CA VAL A 579 7.95 -10.04 32.16
C VAL A 579 8.75 -8.95 31.43
N SER A 580 8.77 -7.77 32.03
CA SER A 580 9.50 -6.61 31.51
C SER A 580 10.86 -6.50 32.22
N THR A 581 11.92 -6.34 31.43
CA THR A 581 13.28 -6.12 31.87
C THR A 581 13.83 -4.91 31.12
N ASP A 582 14.14 -3.81 31.82
CA ASP A 582 14.67 -2.58 31.23
C ASP A 582 13.80 -2.05 30.06
N GLY A 583 12.47 -2.25 30.16
CA GLY A 583 11.51 -1.84 29.13
C GLY A 583 11.30 -2.87 28.02
N TYR A 584 12.06 -3.95 27.99
CA TYR A 584 11.88 -5.05 27.06
C TYR A 584 10.92 -6.10 27.64
N LYS A 585 9.87 -6.47 26.92
CA LYS A 585 8.81 -7.37 27.37
C LYS A 585 8.90 -8.73 26.69
N VAL A 586 8.89 -9.81 27.48
CA VAL A 586 8.76 -11.17 26.99
C VAL A 586 7.45 -11.76 27.51
N PRO A 587 6.46 -12.05 26.64
CA PRO A 587 5.17 -12.55 27.09
C PRO A 587 5.08 -14.07 27.15
N VAL A 588 4.09 -14.54 27.93
CA VAL A 588 3.47 -15.86 27.84
C VAL A 588 2.00 -15.69 27.51
N LEU A 589 1.43 -16.65 26.77
CA LEU A 589 0.06 -16.63 26.30
C LEU A 589 -0.74 -17.77 26.90
N PHE A 590 -2.00 -17.51 27.20
CA PHE A 590 -2.93 -18.50 27.72
C PHE A 590 -4.33 -18.33 27.13
N ALA A 591 -5.01 -19.43 26.78
CA ALA A 591 -6.41 -19.41 26.36
C ALA A 591 -7.16 -20.68 26.80
N GLN A 592 -8.47 -20.55 27.02
CA GLN A 592 -9.35 -21.69 27.09
C GLN A 592 -9.74 -22.11 25.66
N ASN A 593 -9.70 -23.41 25.40
CA ASN A 593 -9.97 -24.01 24.10
C ASN A 593 -10.73 -25.34 24.27
N ASP A 594 -11.92 -25.43 23.71
CA ASP A 594 -12.78 -26.62 23.82
C ASP A 594 -12.19 -27.87 23.14
N ASP A 595 -11.25 -27.68 22.23
CA ASP A 595 -10.55 -28.75 21.51
C ASP A 595 -9.24 -29.17 22.19
N ALA A 596 -8.79 -28.45 23.22
CA ALA A 596 -7.56 -28.75 23.97
C ALA A 596 -7.80 -29.73 25.14
N THR A 597 -6.72 -30.13 25.79
CA THR A 597 -6.72 -30.82 27.08
C THR A 597 -6.11 -29.93 28.14
N ASP A 598 -6.23 -30.29 29.42
CA ASP A 598 -5.51 -29.59 30.50
C ASP A 598 -4.05 -30.10 30.66
N GLY A 599 -3.59 -30.99 29.81
CA GLY A 599 -2.24 -31.47 29.68
C GLY A 599 -1.59 -31.01 28.38
N TYR A 600 -0.30 -31.31 28.24
CA TYR A 600 0.47 -30.93 27.08
C TYR A 600 -0.06 -31.53 25.77
N ASP A 601 -0.51 -30.71 24.85
CA ASP A 601 -1.05 -31.14 23.57
C ASP A 601 -0.57 -30.30 22.38
N ILE A 602 -1.31 -30.37 21.30
CA ILE A 602 -0.99 -29.77 20.00
C ILE A 602 -1.27 -28.28 19.92
N TYR A 603 -2.11 -27.79 20.82
CA TYR A 603 -2.47 -26.37 20.88
C TYR A 603 -1.44 -25.58 21.68
N ASP A 604 -0.58 -26.27 22.44
CA ASP A 604 0.50 -25.66 23.21
C ASP A 604 1.72 -25.36 22.37
N ALA A 605 2.47 -24.34 22.76
CA ALA A 605 3.70 -23.95 22.10
C ALA A 605 4.89 -23.96 23.05
N ASN A 606 5.92 -24.73 22.68
CA ASN A 606 7.16 -24.83 23.46
C ASN A 606 7.86 -23.46 23.54
N LYS A 607 8.47 -23.15 24.68
CA LYS A 607 9.30 -21.96 24.83
C LYS A 607 10.60 -22.13 24.05
N MET A 608 10.95 -21.08 23.30
CA MET A 608 12.29 -20.90 22.75
C MET A 608 12.97 -19.76 23.52
N PHE A 609 14.10 -20.10 24.17
CA PHE A 609 14.89 -19.12 24.91
C PHE A 609 15.80 -18.32 23.97
N GLY A 610 16.03 -17.06 24.28
CA GLY A 610 16.92 -16.17 23.56
C GLY A 610 18.37 -16.27 23.98
N ASN A 611 19.09 -15.15 23.86
CA ASN A 611 20.55 -15.09 24.07
C ASN A 611 21.01 -14.76 25.50
N GLY A 612 20.10 -14.68 26.46
CA GLY A 612 20.44 -14.46 27.85
C GLY A 612 20.58 -13.02 28.31
N THR A 613 20.06 -12.05 27.59
CA THR A 613 20.17 -10.64 27.98
C THR A 613 18.96 -10.12 28.78
N VAL A 614 17.84 -10.81 28.72
CA VAL A 614 16.59 -10.43 29.40
C VAL A 614 16.06 -11.56 30.27
N ALA A 615 15.17 -11.23 31.21
CA ALA A 615 14.44 -12.24 31.96
C ALA A 615 13.34 -12.86 31.08
N GLU A 616 13.27 -14.17 31.04
CA GLU A 616 12.40 -14.92 30.17
C GLU A 616 11.37 -15.76 30.95
N PRO A 617 10.08 -15.37 30.93
CA PRO A 617 9.02 -16.17 31.50
C PRO A 617 8.69 -17.36 30.61
N TYR A 618 8.21 -18.43 31.23
CA TYR A 618 7.64 -19.59 30.54
C TYR A 618 6.62 -20.28 31.45
N LEU A 619 5.62 -20.90 30.83
CA LEU A 619 4.66 -21.74 31.53
C LEU A 619 5.21 -23.18 31.61
N VAL A 620 4.74 -23.94 32.60
CA VAL A 620 5.16 -25.32 32.78
C VAL A 620 3.94 -26.24 32.82
N CYS A 621 3.84 -27.11 31.81
CA CYS A 621 2.84 -28.16 31.75
C CYS A 621 3.51 -29.52 31.61
N GLU A 622 3.25 -30.46 32.53
CA GLU A 622 3.84 -31.80 32.55
C GLU A 622 5.39 -31.82 32.47
N GLY A 623 6.05 -30.77 33.00
CA GLY A 623 7.49 -30.60 32.95
C GLY A 623 8.02 -30.08 31.61
N ILE A 624 7.16 -29.59 30.72
CA ILE A 624 7.50 -29.00 29.46
C ILE A 624 7.41 -27.47 29.57
N GLU A 625 8.39 -26.78 29.03
CA GLU A 625 8.49 -25.31 29.00
C GLU A 625 7.72 -24.74 27.80
N LEU A 626 6.73 -23.88 28.10
CA LEU A 626 5.82 -23.34 27.09
C LEU A 626 5.86 -21.81 27.06
N CYS A 627 5.72 -21.24 25.89
CA CYS A 627 5.41 -19.81 25.74
C CYS A 627 3.90 -19.55 25.53
N LYS A 628 3.14 -20.61 25.20
CA LYS A 628 1.68 -20.58 25.03
C LYS A 628 1.09 -21.88 25.54
N GLU A 629 0.04 -21.78 26.34
CA GLU A 629 -0.74 -22.92 26.87
C GLU A 629 -2.22 -22.71 26.57
N GLU A 630 -2.86 -23.72 25.99
CA GLU A 630 -4.31 -23.72 25.75
C GLU A 630 -4.92 -24.91 26.49
N VAL A 631 -5.95 -24.66 27.29
CA VAL A 631 -6.54 -25.68 28.18
C VAL A 631 -8.05 -25.84 27.93
N LEU A 632 -8.57 -27.02 28.23
CA LEU A 632 -10.03 -27.29 28.19
C LEU A 632 -10.77 -26.59 29.34
N SER A 633 -10.16 -26.58 30.53
CA SER A 633 -10.81 -26.05 31.73
C SER A 633 -11.03 -24.55 31.67
N SER A 634 -12.23 -24.11 32.03
CA SER A 634 -12.57 -22.67 32.11
C SER A 634 -11.95 -21.96 33.31
N SER A 635 -11.43 -22.71 34.30
CA SER A 635 -10.64 -22.18 35.41
C SER A 635 -9.41 -23.05 35.58
N TYR A 636 -8.25 -22.44 35.43
CA TYR A 636 -6.97 -23.16 35.40
C TYR A 636 -5.88 -22.38 36.12
N THR A 637 -4.96 -23.08 36.78
CA THR A 637 -3.80 -22.47 37.42
C THR A 637 -2.53 -22.90 36.69
N ALA A 638 -2.00 -22.01 35.84
CA ALA A 638 -0.74 -22.24 35.15
C ALA A 638 0.45 -21.93 36.08
N THR A 639 1.47 -22.77 36.08
CA THR A 639 2.75 -22.46 36.71
C THR A 639 3.60 -21.64 35.79
N MET A 640 4.00 -20.43 36.21
CA MET A 640 4.88 -19.55 35.44
C MET A 640 6.26 -19.48 36.14
N ASN A 641 7.28 -19.93 35.46
CA ASN A 641 8.66 -19.78 35.86
C ASN A 641 9.32 -18.60 35.13
N ILE A 642 10.37 -18.03 35.70
CA ILE A 642 11.17 -16.98 35.08
C ILE A 642 12.63 -17.36 35.12
N LYS A 643 13.26 -17.47 33.96
CA LYS A 643 14.71 -17.64 33.81
C LYS A 643 15.38 -16.29 33.72
N SER A 644 16.37 -16.04 34.57
CA SER A 644 17.14 -14.80 34.56
C SER A 644 18.62 -15.09 34.54
N TYR A 645 19.39 -14.32 33.84
CA TYR A 645 20.84 -14.47 33.71
C TYR A 645 21.61 -13.59 34.70
N GLU A 646 20.90 -12.81 35.48
CA GLU A 646 21.40 -12.02 36.61
C GLU A 646 20.27 -11.74 37.60
N SER A 647 20.64 -11.44 38.88
CA SER A 647 19.65 -10.98 39.86
C SER A 647 19.19 -9.54 39.54
N ARG A 648 17.91 -9.34 39.41
CA ARG A 648 17.34 -8.06 39.02
C ARG A 648 15.89 -7.84 39.47
N SER A 649 15.44 -6.61 39.45
CA SER A 649 14.02 -6.28 39.54
C SER A 649 13.35 -6.45 38.18
N VAL A 650 12.14 -6.98 38.17
CA VAL A 650 11.33 -7.16 36.97
C VAL A 650 9.92 -6.69 37.22
N GLU A 651 9.24 -6.35 36.15
CA GLU A 651 7.82 -6.03 36.15
C GLU A 651 7.03 -7.14 35.47
N ILE A 652 6.06 -7.73 36.15
CA ILE A 652 5.09 -8.66 35.58
C ILE A 652 3.88 -7.86 35.18
N VAL A 653 3.56 -7.84 33.88
CA VAL A 653 2.56 -6.97 33.27
C VAL A 653 1.42 -7.80 32.68
N ALA A 654 0.19 -7.49 33.03
CA ALA A 654 -0.99 -8.03 32.38
C ALA A 654 -1.28 -7.26 31.07
N ASP A 655 -0.67 -7.69 29.96
CA ASP A 655 -0.75 -6.95 28.70
C ASP A 655 -2.13 -7.01 28.05
N ASN A 656 -2.78 -8.18 28.10
CA ASN A 656 -4.10 -8.39 27.55
C ASN A 656 -4.91 -9.34 28.43
N ILE A 657 -6.12 -8.94 28.77
CA ILE A 657 -7.12 -9.79 29.43
C ILE A 657 -8.42 -9.66 28.62
N PRO A 658 -8.73 -10.63 27.73
CA PRO A 658 -9.92 -10.57 26.90
C PRO A 658 -11.21 -10.53 27.71
N GLU A 659 -12.28 -10.03 27.10
CA GLU A 659 -13.60 -10.01 27.74
C GLU A 659 -14.03 -11.43 28.17
N GLY A 660 -14.51 -11.53 29.39
CA GLY A 660 -14.90 -12.80 30.00
C GLY A 660 -13.74 -13.53 30.71
N TYR A 661 -12.50 -13.08 30.62
CA TYR A 661 -11.40 -13.62 31.41
C TYR A 661 -11.15 -12.82 32.68
N SER A 662 -10.65 -13.49 33.70
CA SER A 662 -10.05 -12.89 34.88
C SER A 662 -8.69 -13.51 35.15
N LEU A 663 -7.76 -12.69 35.69
CA LEU A 663 -6.38 -13.09 35.97
C LEU A 663 -6.04 -12.76 37.43
N THR A 664 -5.49 -13.72 38.16
CA THR A 664 -4.87 -13.50 39.44
C THR A 664 -3.42 -14.01 39.39
N LEU A 665 -2.47 -13.11 39.67
CA LEU A 665 -1.06 -13.47 39.86
C LEU A 665 -0.84 -13.91 41.30
N ILE A 666 -0.17 -15.04 41.47
CA ILE A 666 0.20 -15.60 42.76
C ILE A 666 1.71 -15.64 42.88
N ASP A 667 2.31 -14.90 43.81
CA ASP A 667 3.74 -14.91 44.15
C ASP A 667 3.91 -15.47 45.57
N GLY A 668 4.16 -16.79 45.68
CA GLY A 668 4.22 -17.48 46.94
C GLY A 668 2.89 -17.41 47.72
N ALA A 669 2.82 -16.59 48.75
CA ALA A 669 1.61 -16.37 49.56
C ALA A 669 0.86 -15.09 49.20
N VAL A 670 1.34 -14.32 48.23
CA VAL A 670 0.74 -13.06 47.81
C VAL A 670 -0.14 -13.33 46.60
N GLU A 671 -1.41 -12.95 46.68
CA GLU A 671 -2.36 -13.02 45.56
C GLU A 671 -2.74 -11.61 45.12
N VAL A 672 -2.61 -11.35 43.82
CA VAL A 672 -2.91 -10.06 43.21
C VAL A 672 -3.87 -10.27 42.05
N VAL A 673 -5.08 -9.74 42.17
CA VAL A 673 -6.00 -9.68 41.01
C VAL A 673 -5.50 -8.61 40.07
N MET A 674 -5.26 -8.98 38.83
CA MET A 674 -4.71 -8.11 37.80
C MET A 674 -5.77 -7.73 36.77
N ASN A 675 -5.86 -6.45 36.47
CA ASN A 675 -6.61 -5.93 35.35
C ASN A 675 -5.65 -5.67 34.19
N GLN A 676 -6.20 -5.51 32.99
CA GLN A 676 -5.38 -5.17 31.83
C GLN A 676 -4.58 -3.88 32.06
N GLY A 677 -3.27 -3.97 31.84
CA GLY A 677 -2.31 -2.88 32.06
C GLY A 677 -1.73 -2.82 33.47
N ASP A 678 -2.21 -3.62 34.43
CA ASP A 678 -1.64 -3.66 35.78
C ASP A 678 -0.21 -4.23 35.76
N VAL A 679 0.62 -3.70 36.65
CA VAL A 679 2.04 -4.05 36.81
C VAL A 679 2.33 -4.51 38.23
N TYR A 680 2.97 -5.66 38.37
CA TYR A 680 3.48 -6.19 39.62
C TYR A 680 5.01 -6.21 39.56
N THR A 681 5.66 -5.41 40.43
CA THR A 681 7.13 -5.34 40.50
C THR A 681 7.68 -6.27 41.58
N THR A 682 8.71 -7.05 41.24
CA THR A 682 9.35 -7.97 42.18
C THR A 682 10.80 -8.22 41.79
N ASP A 683 11.60 -8.65 42.77
CA ASP A 683 12.99 -9.07 42.55
C ASP A 683 13.06 -10.58 42.26
N ILE A 684 13.89 -10.94 41.27
CA ILE A 684 14.20 -12.30 40.90
C ILE A 684 15.70 -12.56 41.02
N ALA A 685 16.04 -13.82 41.35
CA ALA A 685 17.44 -14.25 41.41
C ALA A 685 17.97 -14.64 40.02
N GLU A 686 19.30 -14.63 39.88
CA GLU A 686 19.98 -15.31 38.77
C GLU A 686 19.62 -16.80 38.75
N GLY A 687 19.40 -17.35 37.56
CA GLY A 687 19.00 -18.74 37.33
C GLY A 687 17.50 -18.94 37.18
N GLU A 688 17.03 -20.12 37.52
CA GLU A 688 15.62 -20.50 37.42
C GLU A 688 14.84 -20.07 38.67
N ASN A 689 13.87 -19.20 38.51
CA ASN A 689 12.90 -18.85 39.55
C ASN A 689 11.67 -19.77 39.39
N ALA A 690 11.90 -21.06 39.69
CA ALA A 690 10.93 -22.12 39.49
C ALA A 690 9.87 -22.16 40.59
N ASP A 691 8.64 -22.56 40.23
CA ASP A 691 7.48 -22.82 41.11
C ASP A 691 7.05 -21.62 41.99
N ARG A 692 7.64 -20.47 41.78
CA ARG A 692 7.35 -19.26 42.55
C ARG A 692 6.06 -18.58 42.13
N PHE A 693 5.87 -18.40 40.82
CA PHE A 693 4.74 -17.67 40.27
C PHE A 693 3.68 -18.63 39.71
N LYS A 694 2.41 -18.28 39.93
CA LYS A 694 1.28 -18.96 39.31
C LYS A 694 0.30 -17.92 38.75
N LEU A 695 -0.33 -18.29 37.66
CA LEU A 695 -1.39 -17.51 37.01
C LEU A 695 -2.70 -18.28 37.14
N LEU A 696 -3.60 -17.84 38.01
CA LEU A 696 -4.97 -18.35 38.06
C LEU A 696 -5.79 -17.58 37.01
N ILE A 697 -6.22 -18.28 35.99
CA ILE A 697 -6.96 -17.73 34.87
C ILE A 697 -8.34 -18.37 34.84
N THR A 698 -9.38 -17.58 34.79
CA THR A 698 -10.77 -18.05 34.72
C THR A 698 -11.48 -17.39 33.56
N LYS A 699 -12.05 -18.20 32.68
CA LYS A 699 -12.97 -17.77 31.63
C LYS A 699 -14.39 -17.92 32.15
N ASN A 700 -15.03 -16.83 32.43
CA ASN A 700 -16.45 -16.81 32.77
C ASN A 700 -17.25 -17.05 31.49
N ASN A 701 -17.64 -18.29 31.29
CA ASN A 701 -18.59 -18.61 30.23
C ASN A 701 -19.91 -17.96 30.57
N VAL A 702 -20.18 -16.78 30.05
CA VAL A 702 -21.54 -16.29 29.91
C VAL A 702 -22.15 -17.09 28.76
N SER A 703 -22.33 -18.38 28.94
CA SER A 703 -23.19 -19.12 28.05
C SER A 703 -24.60 -18.62 28.31
N ILE A 704 -25.13 -17.81 27.42
CA ILE A 704 -26.57 -17.82 27.22
C ILE A 704 -26.82 -19.25 26.73
N ALA A 705 -27.28 -20.13 27.64
CA ALA A 705 -27.74 -21.42 27.27
C ALA A 705 -28.76 -21.21 26.16
N ASP A 706 -28.67 -21.98 25.10
CA ASP A 706 -29.66 -22.00 24.01
C ASP A 706 -31.04 -21.98 24.59
N VAL A 707 -31.68 -20.81 24.59
CA VAL A 707 -33.11 -20.69 24.80
C VAL A 707 -33.73 -21.07 23.47
N ALA A 708 -33.89 -22.37 23.29
CA ALA A 708 -34.71 -22.88 22.21
C ALA A 708 -36.08 -22.17 22.29
N GLU A 709 -36.37 -21.38 21.28
CA GLU A 709 -37.72 -20.90 20.92
C GLU A 709 -38.60 -20.36 22.08
N ALA A 710 -38.20 -19.24 22.67
CA ALA A 710 -39.17 -18.36 23.32
C ALA A 710 -38.95 -16.93 22.75
N GLU A 711 -40.01 -16.37 22.23
CA GLU A 711 -40.08 -15.06 21.58
C GLU A 711 -39.34 -13.97 22.40
N SER A 712 -38.21 -13.50 21.87
CA SER A 712 -37.65 -12.18 22.12
C SER A 712 -37.33 -11.77 23.56
N ILE A 713 -36.53 -12.51 24.30
CA ILE A 713 -35.82 -11.94 25.45
C ILE A 713 -34.50 -11.37 24.99
N ARG A 714 -34.30 -10.07 25.17
CA ARG A 714 -33.05 -9.37 24.88
C ARG A 714 -32.45 -8.88 26.18
N VAL A 715 -31.23 -9.37 26.48
CA VAL A 715 -30.44 -8.90 27.61
C VAL A 715 -29.40 -7.93 27.08
N VAL A 716 -29.36 -6.72 27.59
CA VAL A 716 -28.36 -5.71 27.25
C VAL A 716 -27.61 -5.33 28.50
N ASN A 717 -26.30 -5.50 28.51
CA ASN A 717 -25.41 -5.02 29.55
C ASN A 717 -24.81 -3.69 29.10
N ASN A 718 -25.08 -2.62 29.84
CA ASN A 718 -24.52 -1.30 29.57
C ASN A 718 -23.99 -0.72 30.89
N ASN A 719 -22.67 -0.71 31.04
CA ASN A 719 -21.93 -0.07 32.14
C ASN A 719 -22.53 -0.34 33.55
N ARG A 720 -22.55 -1.58 34.01
CA ARG A 720 -23.08 -2.04 35.32
C ARG A 720 -24.60 -2.08 35.44
N THR A 721 -25.33 -1.88 34.35
CA THR A 721 -26.79 -2.01 34.34
C THR A 721 -27.16 -3.12 33.35
N ILE A 722 -27.78 -4.19 33.85
CA ILE A 722 -28.34 -5.25 33.01
C ILE A 722 -29.80 -4.88 32.75
N SER A 723 -30.14 -4.68 31.50
CA SER A 723 -31.52 -4.43 31.05
C SER A 723 -32.05 -5.64 30.32
N ILE A 724 -33.17 -6.19 30.76
CA ILE A 724 -33.82 -7.35 30.18
C ILE A 724 -35.09 -6.85 29.50
N TYR A 725 -35.25 -7.13 28.21
CA TYR A 725 -36.40 -6.74 27.41
C TYR A 725 -37.10 -8.02 26.88
N GLY A 726 -38.40 -8.12 27.07
CA GLY A 726 -39.24 -9.16 26.47
C GLY A 726 -39.87 -10.13 27.48
N GLY A 727 -41.09 -10.57 27.19
CA GLY A 727 -41.81 -11.66 27.86
C GLY A 727 -42.58 -11.25 29.13
N ASN A 728 -43.91 -11.31 29.07
CA ASN A 728 -44.76 -11.41 30.26
C ASN A 728 -44.54 -12.82 30.84
N ASP A 729 -44.23 -12.93 32.15
CA ASP A 729 -44.08 -14.14 32.95
C ASP A 729 -42.69 -14.83 32.98
N VAL A 730 -41.59 -14.11 32.75
CA VAL A 730 -40.24 -14.65 32.98
C VAL A 730 -39.76 -14.30 34.39
N ARG A 731 -39.48 -15.29 35.22
CA ARG A 731 -38.81 -15.11 36.50
C ARG A 731 -37.29 -14.95 36.26
N THR A 732 -36.77 -13.77 36.56
CA THR A 732 -35.35 -13.48 36.42
C THR A 732 -34.65 -13.61 37.77
N GLU A 733 -33.69 -14.49 37.87
CA GLU A 733 -32.79 -14.58 39.05
C GLU A 733 -31.41 -14.03 38.63
N VAL A 734 -30.99 -12.95 39.25
CA VAL A 734 -29.66 -12.38 39.03
C VAL A 734 -28.77 -12.84 40.19
N TYR A 735 -27.77 -13.66 39.86
CA TYR A 735 -26.75 -14.06 40.83
C TYR A 735 -25.59 -13.08 40.81
N ASN A 736 -25.24 -12.54 41.97
CA ASN A 736 -24.06 -11.74 42.14
C ASN A 736 -22.86 -12.70 42.19
N ALA A 737 -22.05 -12.73 41.15
CA ALA A 737 -20.73 -13.35 41.23
C ALA A 737 -19.81 -12.35 41.95
N LEU A 738 -19.53 -12.65 43.23
CA LEU A 738 -18.47 -11.98 43.98
C LEU A 738 -17.14 -12.48 43.50
#